data_41f51405b65ae79c4e78e3a3704ccca9
#
_entry.id   41f51405b65ae79c4e78e3a3704ccca9
#
_cell.length_a   1.000
_cell.length_b   1.000
_cell.length_c   1.000
_cell.angle_alpha   90.00
_cell.angle_beta   90.00
_cell.angle_gamma   90.00
#
_symmetry.space_group_name_H-M   'P 1'
#
loop_
_entity.id
_entity.type
_entity.pdbx_description
1 polymer ?
#
loop_
_entity_poly.entity_id
_entity_poly.type
_entity_poly.pdbx_seq_one_letter_code
_entity_poly.pdbx_strand_id
1 'polypeptide(L)'
;MKKILFAALAFTSVVGFTSCSDVLDEQPRSQYDPTFFETEEGVRGGLTALYSHLRDMYGQAYYYNSLETGTDEYTYGQSADGNFKDADLSGVGVLNSTSCRSDVLWGTAFPYINTANGVIENGTAANMDEALIAEARFFRAFDYFQLVQTFGGVPLDLGSGELKFNTSPVRTSARNTVPEVYTKAIFPDLKTCVEKLPDAGRVTGGVTKTLARLTLAKAYLTYAWWLKNPNGIPTYPECDRTDPDGHDAAWYFQQAYDLALTAINNPAGFGLQPTYYDVNLAANDRNNEILLYADHTEASEQYNGGSLSYGGGGAPDNFASWMGCWNYTQITIAGSDGNNFNPVQRDCVQALGRPWTRMAPVQEVFTQIFADKTLDSRYDGTFTYCFRANWQKSGAGPATAVGANGMTIRPGAFGNYATDLDKNCGFGDAVLTFLPEETPGVDYAAAAGKSNVGGVLPGRADFVINPSGISRIAYPVLWKLGPYRTDNGTGFGPGVNAGSTRPYPIVKFSELYFIAAEAAVMGATGDKSARDLINVIRARAGVWRWDNNGGVAKNENNSAAMVAATPAVITIDYILDERAREYFGEGVRWLDLARTQTWEKRAAKYTICGSDYNDHTPQVYHRTITKDMYLRPIPQGQLDGLEMTAEEKANYQNPAYR
;
A
#
# COMPACT_ATOMS: atom_id res chain seq x y z
N MET A 1 13.96 -24.86 81.47
CA MET A 1 13.78 -23.99 80.31
C MET A 1 14.57 -24.41 79.07
N LYS A 2 15.75 -24.98 79.09
CA LYS A 2 16.53 -25.40 77.91
C LYS A 2 15.99 -26.60 77.14
N LYS A 3 15.19 -27.49 77.77
CA LYS A 3 14.57 -28.64 77.04
C LYS A 3 13.29 -28.35 76.32
N ILE A 4 12.61 -27.25 76.65
CA ILE A 4 11.38 -26.81 75.95
C ILE A 4 11.74 -26.00 74.65
N LEU A 5 12.89 -25.34 74.65
CA LEU A 5 13.37 -24.60 73.49
C LEU A 5 13.79 -25.51 72.34
N PHE A 6 14.35 -26.73 72.69
CA PHE A 6 14.74 -27.71 71.67
C PHE A 6 13.53 -28.43 71.01
N ALA A 7 12.46 -28.63 71.79
CA ALA A 7 11.23 -29.21 71.19
C ALA A 7 10.46 -28.23 70.28
N ALA A 8 10.53 -26.94 70.59
CA ALA A 8 9.91 -25.89 69.71
C ALA A 8 10.72 -25.68 68.44
N LEU A 9 12.05 -25.82 68.45
CA LEU A 9 12.86 -25.71 67.22
C LEU A 9 12.77 -26.96 66.36
N ALA A 10 12.51 -28.14 66.90
CA ALA A 10 12.33 -29.38 66.16
C ALA A 10 10.93 -29.44 65.46
N PHE A 11 9.91 -28.77 66.03
CA PHE A 11 8.58 -28.74 65.47
C PHE A 11 8.45 -27.68 64.35
N THR A 12 9.23 -26.61 64.37
CA THR A 12 9.28 -25.60 63.30
C THR A 12 10.08 -26.07 62.09
N SER A 13 10.95 -27.08 62.20
CA SER A 13 11.71 -27.62 61.07
C SER A 13 11.01 -28.72 60.28
N VAL A 14 9.86 -29.24 60.75
CA VAL A 14 9.09 -30.29 60.06
C VAL A 14 7.90 -29.72 59.28
N VAL A 15 7.51 -28.48 59.55
CA VAL A 15 6.40 -27.80 58.80
C VAL A 15 6.91 -27.01 57.59
N GLY A 16 8.23 -26.95 57.36
CA GLY A 16 8.85 -26.16 56.28
C GLY A 16 9.08 -26.89 54.96
N PHE A 17 8.60 -28.12 54.76
CA PHE A 17 8.82 -28.88 53.51
C PHE A 17 7.53 -29.36 52.83
N THR A 18 6.41 -28.66 52.98
CA THR A 18 5.40 -28.71 51.95
C THR A 18 5.77 -27.62 50.95
N SER A 19 6.70 -27.93 50.06
CA SER A 19 6.97 -27.17 48.87
C SER A 19 5.65 -27.08 48.10
N CYS A 20 5.07 -25.90 48.04
CA CYS A 20 4.08 -25.59 47.04
C CYS A 20 4.77 -25.69 45.68
N SER A 21 4.73 -26.86 45.03
CA SER A 21 5.15 -27.03 43.64
C SER A 21 4.40 -26.09 42.69
N ASP A 22 3.20 -25.71 43.08
CA ASP A 22 2.32 -24.83 42.27
C ASP A 22 2.71 -23.33 42.26
N VAL A 23 3.62 -22.90 43.19
CA VAL A 23 4.06 -21.49 43.24
C VAL A 23 5.23 -21.21 42.28
N LEU A 24 5.88 -22.26 41.77
CA LEU A 24 6.98 -22.15 40.81
C LEU A 24 6.57 -22.46 39.36
N ASP A 25 5.33 -22.84 39.12
CA ASP A 25 4.80 -22.88 37.78
C ASP A 25 4.52 -21.44 37.29
N GLU A 26 5.51 -20.86 36.66
CA GLU A 26 5.38 -19.61 35.93
C GLU A 26 4.31 -19.79 34.88
N GLN A 27 3.11 -19.31 35.16
CA GLN A 27 2.12 -19.11 34.08
C GLN A 27 2.43 -17.76 33.41
N PRO A 28 3.02 -17.76 32.21
CA PRO A 28 3.33 -16.53 31.51
C PRO A 28 2.01 -15.80 31.18
N ARG A 29 1.74 -14.70 31.87
CA ARG A 29 0.53 -13.88 31.66
C ARG A 29 0.65 -12.91 30.50
N SER A 30 1.82 -12.84 29.86
CA SER A 30 2.14 -11.89 28.78
C SER A 30 2.66 -12.53 27.48
N GLN A 31 2.85 -13.84 27.45
CA GLN A 31 3.20 -14.59 26.24
C GLN A 31 2.25 -15.78 26.11
N TYR A 32 1.72 -15.99 24.93
CA TYR A 32 0.92 -17.19 24.65
C TYR A 32 1.86 -18.40 24.61
N ASP A 33 1.63 -19.33 25.54
CA ASP A 33 2.22 -20.66 25.48
C ASP A 33 1.73 -21.37 24.21
N PRO A 34 2.55 -22.16 23.51
CA PRO A 34 2.10 -22.95 22.35
C PRO A 34 0.86 -23.80 22.62
N THR A 35 0.66 -24.28 23.85
CA THR A 35 -0.56 -25.00 24.27
C THR A 35 -1.82 -24.13 24.24
N PHE A 36 -1.69 -22.81 24.18
CA PHE A 36 -2.85 -21.91 23.99
C PHE A 36 -3.58 -22.20 22.68
N PHE A 37 -2.86 -22.52 21.62
CA PHE A 37 -3.47 -22.88 20.34
C PHE A 37 -4.22 -24.22 20.36
N GLU A 38 -4.06 -25.04 21.39
CA GLU A 38 -4.84 -26.28 21.56
C GLU A 38 -6.27 -26.01 22.07
N THR A 39 -6.60 -24.76 22.41
CA THR A 39 -7.91 -24.33 22.86
C THR A 39 -8.67 -23.60 21.75
N GLU A 40 -10.02 -23.63 21.82
CA GLU A 40 -10.87 -22.85 20.88
C GLU A 40 -10.57 -21.34 20.97
N GLU A 41 -10.36 -20.82 22.19
CA GLU A 41 -10.01 -19.43 22.41
C GLU A 41 -8.67 -19.06 21.77
N GLY A 42 -7.68 -19.96 21.87
CA GLY A 42 -6.39 -19.78 21.23
C GLY A 42 -6.47 -19.76 19.71
N VAL A 43 -7.24 -20.64 19.11
CA VAL A 43 -7.48 -20.64 17.66
C VAL A 43 -8.15 -19.34 17.21
N ARG A 44 -9.17 -18.87 17.93
CA ARG A 44 -9.83 -17.58 17.65
C ARG A 44 -8.91 -16.38 17.87
N GLY A 45 -8.06 -16.44 18.90
CA GLY A 45 -7.03 -15.44 19.16
C GLY A 45 -6.00 -15.37 18.02
N GLY A 46 -5.58 -16.52 17.51
CA GLY A 46 -4.70 -16.62 16.33
C GLY A 46 -5.32 -15.99 15.09
N LEU A 47 -6.61 -16.21 14.84
CA LEU A 47 -7.32 -15.54 13.73
C LEU A 47 -7.34 -14.02 13.91
N THR A 48 -7.56 -13.53 15.13
CA THR A 48 -7.51 -12.08 15.39
C THR A 48 -6.13 -11.51 15.10
N ALA A 49 -5.06 -12.21 15.47
CA ALA A 49 -3.70 -11.83 15.15
C ALA A 49 -3.45 -11.80 13.64
N LEU A 50 -4.00 -12.78 12.89
CA LEU A 50 -3.89 -12.81 11.43
C LEU A 50 -4.59 -11.63 10.74
N TYR A 51 -5.70 -11.11 11.25
CA TYR A 51 -6.27 -9.87 10.73
C TYR A 51 -5.42 -8.65 11.11
N SER A 52 -4.86 -8.64 12.31
CA SER A 52 -4.12 -7.48 12.81
C SER A 52 -2.78 -7.26 12.10
N HIS A 53 -2.12 -8.33 11.64
CA HIS A 53 -0.78 -8.24 11.04
C HIS A 53 -0.74 -7.45 9.72
N LEU A 54 -1.88 -7.34 9.04
CA LEU A 54 -1.96 -6.52 7.83
C LEU A 54 -1.50 -5.08 8.08
N ARG A 55 -1.72 -4.54 9.29
CA ARG A 55 -1.27 -3.19 9.66
C ARG A 55 0.25 -3.08 9.81
N ASP A 56 0.93 -4.18 10.08
CA ASP A 56 2.39 -4.19 10.22
C ASP A 56 3.09 -4.07 8.86
N MET A 57 2.38 -4.36 7.77
CA MET A 57 2.86 -4.23 6.39
C MET A 57 2.21 -3.06 5.66
N TYR A 58 0.89 -3.05 5.58
CA TYR A 58 0.15 -2.11 4.75
C TYR A 58 -0.09 -0.79 5.47
N GLY A 59 0.33 0.31 4.84
CA GLY A 59 0.43 1.63 5.46
C GLY A 59 1.79 1.89 6.11
N GLN A 60 2.64 0.86 6.27
CA GLN A 60 4.00 1.03 6.75
C GLN A 60 4.86 1.72 5.67
N ALA A 61 5.49 2.83 6.06
CA ALA A 61 6.15 3.75 5.15
C ALA A 61 7.25 3.13 4.27
N TYR A 62 8.04 2.24 4.84
CA TYR A 62 9.17 1.65 4.14
C TYR A 62 8.77 0.48 3.24
N TYR A 63 7.79 -0.32 3.67
CA TYR A 63 7.24 -1.35 2.79
C TYR A 63 6.55 -0.71 1.58
N TYR A 64 5.76 0.33 1.81
CA TYR A 64 5.15 1.13 0.76
C TYR A 64 6.20 1.67 -0.24
N ASN A 65 7.29 2.23 0.28
CA ASN A 65 8.41 2.68 -0.56
C ASN A 65 8.97 1.56 -1.45
N SER A 66 9.14 0.35 -0.91
CA SER A 66 9.71 -0.77 -1.66
C SER A 66 8.86 -1.24 -2.84
N LEU A 67 7.57 -0.88 -2.85
CA LEU A 67 6.60 -1.22 -3.88
C LEU A 67 6.39 -0.11 -4.92
N GLU A 68 6.83 1.12 -4.63
CA GLU A 68 6.55 2.29 -5.45
C GLU A 68 7.81 2.99 -5.99
N THR A 69 8.82 3.23 -5.15
CA THR A 69 10.05 3.93 -5.60
C THR A 69 10.87 3.06 -6.53
N GLY A 70 11.36 3.66 -7.62
CA GLY A 70 12.09 2.94 -8.67
C GLY A 70 11.18 2.33 -9.74
N THR A 71 9.89 2.64 -9.69
CA THR A 71 8.90 2.31 -10.74
C THR A 71 8.73 3.47 -11.73
N ASP A 72 7.87 3.29 -12.71
CA ASP A 72 7.45 4.36 -13.63
C ASP A 72 6.45 5.35 -13.00
N GLU A 73 6.12 5.20 -11.71
CA GLU A 73 5.25 6.11 -10.96
C GLU A 73 6.06 7.04 -10.03
N TYR A 74 7.01 6.49 -9.26
CA TYR A 74 7.70 7.24 -8.23
C TYR A 74 9.23 7.16 -8.31
N THR A 75 9.87 8.27 -7.93
CA THR A 75 11.28 8.40 -7.59
C THR A 75 11.41 8.94 -6.16
N TYR A 76 12.63 9.11 -5.67
CA TYR A 76 12.88 9.72 -4.36
C TYR A 76 12.57 11.22 -4.35
N GLY A 77 12.01 11.71 -3.25
CA GLY A 77 11.78 13.13 -2.99
C GLY A 77 12.97 13.82 -2.34
N GLN A 78 12.88 15.13 -2.19
CA GLN A 78 13.97 15.99 -1.69
C GLN A 78 14.48 15.58 -0.30
N SER A 79 13.60 15.17 0.63
CA SER A 79 13.97 14.79 2.00
C SER A 79 14.17 13.27 2.18
N ALA A 80 14.34 12.53 1.09
CA ALA A 80 14.54 11.10 1.11
C ALA A 80 15.82 10.72 1.87
N ASP A 81 15.74 9.72 2.73
CA ASP A 81 16.90 9.05 3.30
C ASP A 81 17.44 7.95 2.37
N GLY A 82 18.48 7.23 2.82
CA GLY A 82 19.13 6.18 2.03
C GLY A 82 18.17 5.12 1.53
N ASN A 83 17.21 4.68 2.34
CA ASN A 83 16.28 3.62 1.95
C ASN A 83 15.47 3.97 0.68
N PHE A 84 15.05 5.22 0.54
CA PHE A 84 14.32 5.68 -0.65
C PHE A 84 15.25 5.88 -1.86
N LYS A 85 16.46 6.43 -1.63
CA LYS A 85 17.46 6.66 -2.68
C LYS A 85 18.01 5.35 -3.25
N ASP A 86 18.21 4.35 -2.39
CA ASP A 86 18.69 3.03 -2.79
C ASP A 86 17.66 2.31 -3.67
N ALA A 87 16.38 2.41 -3.33
CA ALA A 87 15.30 1.80 -4.10
C ALA A 87 15.10 2.43 -5.49
N ASP A 88 15.56 3.67 -5.70
CA ASP A 88 15.37 4.39 -6.99
C ASP A 88 16.25 3.86 -8.13
N LEU A 89 17.37 3.22 -7.84
CA LEU A 89 18.29 2.62 -8.81
C LEU A 89 18.92 3.61 -9.83
N SER A 90 18.84 4.91 -9.59
CA SER A 90 19.46 5.95 -10.45
C SER A 90 20.92 6.23 -10.12
N GLY A 91 21.55 5.43 -9.28
CA GLY A 91 22.95 5.58 -8.88
C GLY A 91 23.19 6.56 -7.73
N VAL A 92 22.13 7.13 -7.14
CA VAL A 92 22.24 7.99 -5.94
C VAL A 92 22.43 7.15 -4.67
N GLY A 93 22.02 5.89 -4.71
CA GLY A 93 22.18 4.88 -3.67
C GLY A 93 22.29 3.49 -4.30
N VAL A 94 22.48 2.48 -3.46
CA VAL A 94 22.67 1.08 -3.88
C VAL A 94 21.71 0.17 -3.10
N LEU A 95 20.80 -0.46 -3.83
CA LEU A 95 19.88 -1.44 -3.25
C LEU A 95 20.66 -2.68 -2.79
N ASN A 96 20.48 -3.06 -1.52
CA ASN A 96 21.16 -4.21 -0.90
C ASN A 96 20.31 -4.84 0.20
N SER A 97 20.81 -5.87 0.86
CA SER A 97 20.12 -6.63 1.92
C SER A 97 19.78 -5.82 3.17
N THR A 98 20.42 -4.65 3.39
CA THR A 98 20.17 -3.78 4.56
C THR A 98 19.31 -2.57 4.25
N SER A 99 19.17 -2.18 2.98
CA SER A 99 18.41 -1.00 2.54
C SER A 99 17.14 -1.33 1.78
N CYS A 100 16.97 -2.58 1.33
CA CYS A 100 15.71 -3.02 0.74
C CYS A 100 14.67 -3.23 1.82
N ARG A 101 13.74 -2.31 1.91
CA ARG A 101 12.68 -2.33 2.94
C ARG A 101 11.61 -3.38 2.70
N SER A 102 11.84 -4.34 1.81
CA SER A 102 11.10 -5.61 1.75
C SER A 102 11.39 -6.53 2.94
N ASP A 103 12.35 -6.17 3.81
CA ASP A 103 12.56 -6.79 5.12
C ASP A 103 11.31 -6.74 6.00
N VAL A 104 10.49 -5.69 5.88
CA VAL A 104 9.20 -5.57 6.56
C VAL A 104 8.27 -6.74 6.19
N LEU A 105 8.16 -7.07 4.90
CA LEU A 105 7.39 -8.22 4.45
C LEU A 105 7.93 -9.54 5.02
N TRP A 106 9.25 -9.77 4.92
CA TRP A 106 9.87 -10.99 5.42
C TRP A 106 9.67 -11.17 6.93
N GLY A 107 9.97 -10.10 7.68
CA GLY A 107 9.89 -10.09 9.14
C GLY A 107 8.48 -10.21 9.69
N THR A 108 7.47 -9.76 8.93
CA THR A 108 6.06 -9.86 9.32
C THR A 108 5.43 -11.18 8.85
N ALA A 109 5.60 -11.55 7.59
CA ALA A 109 4.87 -12.68 7.01
C ALA A 109 5.22 -14.03 7.69
N PHE A 110 6.49 -14.35 7.91
CA PHE A 110 6.85 -15.66 8.47
C PHE A 110 6.33 -15.94 9.88
N PRO A 111 6.38 -15.01 10.87
CA PRO A 111 5.72 -15.20 12.15
C PRO A 111 4.22 -15.47 12.03
N TYR A 112 3.53 -14.77 11.12
CA TYR A 112 2.10 -14.95 10.93
C TYR A 112 1.74 -16.18 10.09
N ILE A 113 2.58 -16.60 9.15
CA ILE A 113 2.50 -17.92 8.53
C ILE A 113 2.57 -19.02 9.59
N ASN A 114 3.49 -18.91 10.55
CA ASN A 114 3.58 -19.87 11.65
C ASN A 114 2.33 -19.84 12.55
N THR A 115 1.80 -18.65 12.83
CA THR A 115 0.51 -18.51 13.53
C THR A 115 -0.62 -19.18 12.76
N ALA A 116 -0.69 -18.99 11.45
CA ALA A 116 -1.67 -19.65 10.60
C ALA A 116 -1.52 -21.19 10.61
N ASN A 117 -0.28 -21.70 10.59
CA ASN A 117 0.00 -23.12 10.76
C ASN A 117 -0.59 -23.65 12.07
N GLY A 118 -0.38 -22.93 13.18
CA GLY A 118 -0.93 -23.30 14.49
C GLY A 118 -2.45 -23.31 14.52
N VAL A 119 -3.08 -22.27 13.93
CA VAL A 119 -4.56 -22.21 13.81
C VAL A 119 -5.10 -23.38 12.96
N ILE A 120 -4.45 -23.68 11.85
CA ILE A 120 -4.89 -24.76 10.94
C ILE A 120 -4.75 -26.13 11.62
N GLU A 121 -3.59 -26.43 12.21
CA GLU A 121 -3.35 -27.72 12.84
C GLU A 121 -4.27 -27.95 14.04
N ASN A 122 -4.30 -27.02 14.98
CA ASN A 122 -5.05 -27.16 16.21
C ASN A 122 -6.56 -27.00 15.99
N GLY A 123 -6.97 -26.10 15.10
CA GLY A 123 -8.38 -25.98 14.71
C GLY A 123 -8.92 -27.25 14.06
N THR A 124 -8.11 -27.91 13.21
CA THR A 124 -8.47 -29.20 12.62
C THR A 124 -8.54 -30.30 13.69
N ALA A 125 -7.57 -30.38 14.59
CA ALA A 125 -7.58 -31.36 15.68
C ALA A 125 -8.76 -31.18 16.65
N ALA A 126 -9.17 -29.94 16.89
CA ALA A 126 -10.32 -29.60 17.70
C ALA A 126 -11.68 -29.70 16.96
N ASN A 127 -11.69 -30.13 15.70
CA ASN A 127 -12.88 -30.21 14.85
C ASN A 127 -13.67 -28.89 14.76
N MET A 128 -12.95 -27.76 14.67
CA MET A 128 -13.56 -26.45 14.49
C MET A 128 -14.18 -26.30 13.10
N ASP A 129 -15.06 -25.32 12.96
CA ASP A 129 -15.70 -24.98 11.69
C ASP A 129 -14.65 -24.78 10.58
N GLU A 130 -14.81 -25.49 9.48
CA GLU A 130 -13.91 -25.41 8.31
C GLU A 130 -13.79 -23.99 7.75
N ALA A 131 -14.84 -23.16 7.87
CA ALA A 131 -14.79 -21.76 7.45
C ALA A 131 -13.82 -20.92 8.31
N LEU A 132 -13.73 -21.19 9.62
CA LEU A 132 -12.74 -20.54 10.49
C LEU A 132 -11.30 -20.94 10.11
N ILE A 133 -11.10 -22.24 9.85
CA ILE A 133 -9.80 -22.76 9.43
C ILE A 133 -9.42 -22.18 8.06
N ALA A 134 -10.40 -21.99 7.17
CA ALA A 134 -10.18 -21.38 5.86
C ALA A 134 -9.77 -19.92 5.95
N GLU A 135 -10.17 -19.15 6.98
CA GLU A 135 -9.64 -17.80 7.21
C GLU A 135 -8.11 -17.84 7.42
N ALA A 136 -7.60 -18.77 8.24
CA ALA A 136 -6.17 -18.92 8.47
C ALA A 136 -5.43 -19.39 7.21
N ARG A 137 -6.03 -20.32 6.43
CA ARG A 137 -5.48 -20.74 5.14
C ARG A 137 -5.37 -19.57 4.15
N PHE A 138 -6.35 -18.68 4.13
CA PHE A 138 -6.30 -17.49 3.30
C PHE A 138 -5.09 -16.64 3.62
N PHE A 139 -4.86 -16.30 4.89
CA PHE A 139 -3.72 -15.46 5.29
C PHE A 139 -2.38 -16.16 5.02
N ARG A 140 -2.26 -17.46 5.29
CA ARG A 140 -1.05 -18.22 4.95
C ARG A 140 -0.74 -18.17 3.45
N ALA A 141 -1.71 -18.42 2.61
CA ALA A 141 -1.55 -18.36 1.17
C ALA A 141 -1.28 -16.93 0.68
N PHE A 142 -1.94 -15.93 1.26
CA PHE A 142 -1.75 -14.51 0.94
C PHE A 142 -0.31 -14.07 1.25
N ASP A 143 0.21 -14.40 2.42
CA ASP A 143 1.56 -14.05 2.82
C ASP A 143 2.61 -14.76 1.95
N TYR A 144 2.46 -16.06 1.70
CA TYR A 144 3.32 -16.77 0.76
C TYR A 144 3.27 -16.17 -0.65
N PHE A 145 2.10 -15.72 -1.09
CA PHE A 145 1.95 -15.09 -2.39
C PHE A 145 2.71 -13.76 -2.48
N GLN A 146 2.68 -12.92 -1.43
CA GLN A 146 3.49 -11.70 -1.38
C GLN A 146 5.00 -12.03 -1.36
N LEU A 147 5.40 -13.02 -0.56
CA LEU A 147 6.79 -13.43 -0.42
C LEU A 147 7.37 -13.98 -1.73
N VAL A 148 6.66 -14.88 -2.41
CA VAL A 148 7.17 -15.52 -3.64
C VAL A 148 7.31 -14.53 -4.80
N GLN A 149 6.41 -13.56 -4.91
CA GLN A 149 6.51 -12.48 -5.90
C GLN A 149 7.72 -11.59 -5.64
N THR A 150 8.06 -11.37 -4.37
CA THR A 150 9.11 -10.44 -3.96
C THR A 150 10.50 -11.08 -3.97
N PHE A 151 10.63 -12.30 -3.46
CA PHE A 151 11.93 -12.93 -3.21
C PHE A 151 12.23 -14.15 -4.09
N GLY A 152 11.26 -14.62 -4.88
CA GLY A 152 11.35 -15.91 -5.55
C GLY A 152 10.98 -17.05 -4.60
N GLY A 153 11.63 -18.20 -4.71
CA GLY A 153 11.38 -19.31 -3.80
C GLY A 153 11.72 -18.95 -2.35
N VAL A 154 10.93 -19.46 -1.40
CA VAL A 154 11.03 -19.17 0.03
C VAL A 154 10.82 -20.45 0.86
N PRO A 155 11.22 -20.48 2.14
CA PRO A 155 11.02 -21.67 2.97
C PRO A 155 9.55 -22.00 3.22
N LEU A 156 9.19 -23.26 3.07
CA LEU A 156 7.91 -23.83 3.53
C LEU A 156 8.06 -24.52 4.89
N ASP A 157 9.25 -25.00 5.19
CA ASP A 157 9.60 -25.59 6.48
C ASP A 157 10.18 -24.51 7.42
N LEU A 158 9.48 -24.25 8.50
CA LEU A 158 9.90 -23.30 9.52
C LEU A 158 10.60 -23.99 10.72
N GLY A 159 10.90 -25.31 10.60
CA GLY A 159 11.63 -26.09 11.58
C GLY A 159 10.90 -27.32 12.11
N SER A 160 9.62 -27.52 11.75
CA SER A 160 8.81 -28.68 12.17
C SER A 160 8.31 -29.51 10.97
N GLY A 161 8.79 -29.18 9.76
CA GLY A 161 8.33 -29.73 8.49
C GLY A 161 7.53 -28.70 7.67
N GLU A 162 7.36 -28.97 6.39
CA GLU A 162 6.66 -28.06 5.46
C GLU A 162 5.24 -27.77 5.95
N LEU A 163 4.92 -26.47 6.07
CA LEU A 163 3.62 -25.92 6.47
C LEU A 163 3.13 -26.40 7.84
N LYS A 164 4.06 -26.81 8.73
CA LYS A 164 3.77 -27.24 10.09
C LYS A 164 3.96 -26.12 11.10
N PHE A 165 3.16 -26.18 12.17
CA PHE A 165 3.34 -25.27 13.30
C PHE A 165 4.66 -25.55 14.00
N ASN A 166 5.48 -24.51 14.13
CA ASN A 166 6.77 -24.58 14.79
C ASN A 166 6.75 -23.83 16.13
N THR A 167 7.08 -24.54 17.19
CA THR A 167 7.13 -24.01 18.57
C THR A 167 8.54 -23.75 19.06
N SER A 168 9.56 -24.11 18.27
CA SER A 168 10.97 -24.00 18.66
C SER A 168 11.75 -23.20 17.63
N PRO A 169 12.55 -22.20 18.04
CA PRO A 169 13.39 -21.47 17.11
C PRO A 169 14.36 -22.39 16.37
N VAL A 170 14.47 -22.21 15.05
CA VAL A 170 15.45 -22.92 14.20
C VAL A 170 16.34 -21.92 13.52
N ARG A 171 17.62 -22.25 13.41
CA ARG A 171 18.63 -21.41 12.76
C ARG A 171 19.11 -22.00 11.42
N THR A 172 18.45 -23.04 10.96
CA THR A 172 18.65 -23.64 9.63
C THR A 172 17.42 -23.39 8.81
N SER A 173 17.60 -23.15 7.53
CA SER A 173 16.51 -22.89 6.58
C SER A 173 16.91 -23.32 5.18
N ALA A 174 15.95 -23.86 4.43
CA ALA A 174 16.12 -24.13 3.02
C ALA A 174 15.00 -23.45 2.24
N ARG A 175 15.34 -22.80 1.13
CA ARG A 175 14.35 -22.18 0.25
C ARG A 175 13.76 -23.22 -0.67
N ASN A 176 12.45 -23.35 -0.69
CA ASN A 176 11.73 -24.10 -1.72
C ASN A 176 11.77 -23.33 -3.04
N THR A 177 11.58 -24.01 -4.14
CA THR A 177 11.48 -23.39 -5.46
C THR A 177 10.15 -22.66 -5.65
N VAL A 178 10.08 -21.75 -6.62
CA VAL A 178 8.84 -21.01 -6.93
C VAL A 178 7.67 -21.97 -7.21
N PRO A 179 7.78 -23.02 -8.07
CA PRO A 179 6.69 -23.97 -8.29
C PRO A 179 6.23 -24.67 -7.02
N GLU A 180 7.16 -25.06 -6.14
CA GLU A 180 6.80 -25.70 -4.87
C GLU A 180 5.99 -24.77 -3.96
N VAL A 181 6.35 -23.47 -3.87
CA VAL A 181 5.59 -22.51 -3.07
C VAL A 181 4.17 -22.35 -3.59
N TYR A 182 4.00 -22.25 -4.93
CA TYR A 182 2.66 -22.14 -5.51
C TYR A 182 1.84 -23.43 -5.34
N THR A 183 2.40 -24.60 -5.66
CA THR A 183 1.64 -25.85 -5.73
C THR A 183 1.44 -26.53 -4.37
N LYS A 184 2.35 -26.32 -3.41
CA LYS A 184 2.24 -26.91 -2.07
C LYS A 184 1.50 -26.00 -1.07
N ALA A 185 1.66 -24.67 -1.18
CA ALA A 185 1.11 -23.72 -0.19
C ALA A 185 -0.04 -22.88 -0.78
N ILE A 186 0.20 -22.08 -1.83
CA ILE A 186 -0.72 -21.05 -2.27
C ILE A 186 -2.00 -21.65 -2.89
N PHE A 187 -1.85 -22.50 -3.89
CA PHE A 187 -3.02 -23.04 -4.60
C PHE A 187 -3.90 -23.96 -3.75
N PRO A 188 -3.36 -24.90 -2.96
CA PRO A 188 -4.19 -25.77 -2.12
C PRO A 188 -4.99 -24.98 -1.09
N ASP A 189 -4.35 -24.02 -0.42
CA ASP A 189 -5.02 -23.20 0.58
C ASP A 189 -6.10 -22.32 -0.04
N LEU A 190 -5.82 -21.60 -1.14
CA LEU A 190 -6.82 -20.76 -1.79
C LEU A 190 -7.97 -21.55 -2.44
N LYS A 191 -7.72 -22.72 -2.99
CA LYS A 191 -8.78 -23.64 -3.47
C LYS A 191 -9.72 -24.01 -2.33
N THR A 192 -9.16 -24.39 -1.17
CA THR A 192 -9.94 -24.67 0.03
C THR A 192 -10.73 -23.44 0.49
N CYS A 193 -10.13 -22.25 0.43
CA CYS A 193 -10.84 -20.99 0.77
C CYS A 193 -12.02 -20.72 -0.16
N VAL A 194 -11.87 -20.92 -1.47
CA VAL A 194 -12.98 -20.77 -2.44
C VAL A 194 -14.12 -21.76 -2.15
N GLU A 195 -13.79 -22.95 -1.67
CA GLU A 195 -14.79 -23.97 -1.30
C GLU A 195 -15.50 -23.66 0.02
N LYS A 196 -14.74 -23.32 1.06
CA LYS A 196 -15.21 -23.30 2.47
C LYS A 196 -15.61 -21.92 2.99
N LEU A 197 -15.06 -20.84 2.47
CA LEU A 197 -15.41 -19.50 2.96
C LEU A 197 -16.84 -19.13 2.58
N PRO A 198 -17.56 -18.39 3.45
CA PRO A 198 -18.88 -17.85 3.14
C PRO A 198 -18.80 -16.66 2.18
N ASP A 199 -19.94 -16.29 1.61
CA ASP A 199 -20.07 -15.08 0.78
C ASP A 199 -19.97 -13.81 1.64
N ALA A 200 -20.46 -13.84 2.88
CA ALA A 200 -20.34 -12.74 3.83
C ALA A 200 -19.24 -13.06 4.87
N GLY A 201 -18.35 -12.12 5.11
CA GLY A 201 -17.30 -12.27 6.12
C GLY A 201 -17.88 -12.43 7.54
N ARG A 202 -17.20 -13.24 8.36
CA ARG A 202 -17.56 -13.45 9.78
C ARG A 202 -17.50 -12.15 10.60
N VAL A 203 -16.58 -11.27 10.26
CA VAL A 203 -16.39 -9.95 10.85
C VAL A 203 -16.38 -8.90 9.74
N THR A 204 -16.61 -7.65 10.08
CA THR A 204 -16.51 -6.55 9.12
C THR A 204 -15.10 -6.53 8.53
N GLY A 205 -14.98 -6.52 7.19
CA GLY A 205 -13.68 -6.65 6.49
C GLY A 205 -13.09 -8.06 6.56
N GLY A 206 -13.85 -9.05 7.03
CA GLY A 206 -13.43 -10.45 7.06
C GLY A 206 -13.24 -11.04 5.68
N VAL A 207 -12.40 -12.06 5.58
CA VAL A 207 -12.17 -12.78 4.31
C VAL A 207 -13.44 -13.48 3.84
N THR A 208 -13.66 -13.44 2.53
CA THR A 208 -14.87 -13.96 1.88
C THR A 208 -14.52 -14.87 0.71
N LYS A 209 -15.48 -15.62 0.24
CA LYS A 209 -15.34 -16.44 -0.98
C LYS A 209 -14.97 -15.60 -2.21
N THR A 210 -15.55 -14.42 -2.35
CA THR A 210 -15.23 -13.51 -3.48
C THR A 210 -13.78 -13.03 -3.41
N LEU A 211 -13.27 -12.68 -2.23
CA LEU A 211 -11.86 -12.33 -2.03
C LEU A 211 -10.94 -13.51 -2.32
N ALA A 212 -11.30 -14.72 -1.87
CA ALA A 212 -10.51 -15.93 -2.16
C ALA A 212 -10.45 -16.23 -3.66
N ARG A 213 -11.57 -16.09 -4.39
CA ARG A 213 -11.61 -16.22 -5.86
C ARG A 213 -10.68 -15.21 -6.54
N LEU A 214 -10.73 -13.95 -6.12
CA LEU A 214 -9.87 -12.90 -6.66
C LEU A 214 -8.39 -13.23 -6.42
N THR A 215 -8.05 -13.58 -5.19
CA THR A 215 -6.65 -13.87 -4.81
C THR A 215 -6.12 -15.09 -5.55
N LEU A 216 -6.92 -16.16 -5.69
CA LEU A 216 -6.55 -17.33 -6.47
C LEU A 216 -6.40 -17.02 -7.97
N ALA A 217 -7.32 -16.22 -8.54
CA ALA A 217 -7.21 -15.78 -9.92
C ALA A 217 -5.93 -14.96 -10.15
N LYS A 218 -5.58 -14.05 -9.21
CA LYS A 218 -4.33 -13.28 -9.27
C LYS A 218 -3.10 -14.18 -9.14
N ALA A 219 -3.14 -15.19 -8.28
CA ALA A 219 -2.06 -16.14 -8.10
C ALA A 219 -1.85 -16.99 -9.37
N TYR A 220 -2.93 -17.46 -10.01
CA TYR A 220 -2.86 -18.14 -11.30
C TYR A 220 -2.28 -17.26 -12.40
N LEU A 221 -2.76 -16.01 -12.51
CA LEU A 221 -2.25 -15.04 -13.46
C LEU A 221 -0.74 -14.81 -13.28
N THR A 222 -0.29 -14.64 -12.05
CA THR A 222 1.12 -14.38 -11.73
C THR A 222 2.00 -15.59 -12.03
N TYR A 223 1.53 -16.79 -11.69
CA TYR A 223 2.26 -18.02 -11.98
C TYR A 223 2.30 -18.34 -13.48
N ALA A 224 1.23 -18.03 -14.23
CA ALA A 224 1.21 -18.12 -15.69
C ALA A 224 2.32 -17.24 -16.33
N TRP A 225 2.49 -16.02 -15.84
CA TRP A 225 3.59 -15.16 -16.28
C TRP A 225 4.96 -15.72 -15.92
N TRP A 226 5.09 -16.29 -14.73
CA TRP A 226 6.33 -16.94 -14.31
C TRP A 226 6.67 -18.12 -15.23
N LEU A 227 5.73 -18.99 -15.55
CA LEU A 227 5.91 -20.11 -16.49
C LEU A 227 6.25 -19.64 -17.90
N LYS A 228 5.55 -18.62 -18.41
CA LYS A 228 5.74 -18.08 -19.78
C LYS A 228 7.10 -17.43 -19.95
N ASN A 229 7.55 -16.69 -18.95
CA ASN A 229 8.84 -15.99 -18.88
C ASN A 229 9.31 -15.34 -20.19
N PRO A 230 8.56 -14.41 -20.80
CA PRO A 230 8.85 -13.92 -22.15
C PRO A 230 10.17 -13.17 -22.26
N ASN A 231 10.66 -12.58 -21.17
CA ASN A 231 11.88 -11.76 -21.17
C ASN A 231 13.08 -12.45 -20.51
N GLY A 232 12.96 -13.76 -20.19
CA GLY A 232 14.06 -14.55 -19.61
C GLY A 232 14.53 -14.00 -18.27
N ILE A 233 13.58 -13.68 -17.38
CA ILE A 233 13.89 -13.28 -16.00
C ILE A 233 14.37 -14.52 -15.24
N PRO A 234 15.49 -14.48 -14.51
CA PRO A 234 15.97 -15.61 -13.72
C PRO A 234 15.01 -15.95 -12.58
N THR A 235 15.09 -17.18 -12.10
CA THR A 235 14.39 -17.64 -10.89
C THR A 235 15.41 -18.13 -9.87
N TYR A 236 15.09 -17.96 -8.59
CA TYR A 236 15.98 -18.42 -7.54
C TYR A 236 15.16 -18.92 -6.32
N PRO A 237 15.50 -20.07 -5.70
CA PRO A 237 16.50 -21.03 -6.16
C PRO A 237 16.28 -21.47 -7.61
N GLU A 238 17.38 -21.76 -8.31
CA GLU A 238 17.32 -22.17 -9.72
C GLU A 238 16.49 -23.44 -9.86
N CYS A 239 15.58 -23.43 -10.82
CA CYS A 239 14.75 -24.60 -11.17
C CYS A 239 14.23 -24.46 -12.60
N ASP A 240 13.77 -25.56 -13.17
CA ASP A 240 13.04 -25.52 -14.42
C ASP A 240 11.71 -24.77 -14.26
N ARG A 241 11.33 -24.02 -15.31
CA ARG A 241 10.04 -23.36 -15.34
C ARG A 241 8.95 -24.29 -15.83
N THR A 242 8.75 -25.35 -15.05
CA THR A 242 7.75 -26.39 -15.26
C THR A 242 6.84 -26.46 -14.05
N ASP A 243 5.58 -26.76 -14.33
CA ASP A 243 4.60 -26.95 -13.27
C ASP A 243 4.62 -28.41 -12.79
N PRO A 244 4.76 -28.67 -11.47
CA PRO A 244 4.68 -30.03 -10.92
C PRO A 244 3.35 -30.74 -11.21
N ASP A 245 2.24 -30.00 -11.35
CA ASP A 245 0.92 -30.54 -11.67
C ASP A 245 0.72 -30.78 -13.18
N GLY A 246 1.72 -30.43 -14.01
CA GLY A 246 1.77 -30.70 -15.45
C GLY A 246 0.97 -29.73 -16.32
N HIS A 247 0.57 -28.57 -15.80
CA HIS A 247 -0.11 -27.54 -16.56
C HIS A 247 0.88 -26.53 -17.17
N ASP A 248 0.49 -25.91 -18.26
CA ASP A 248 1.27 -24.86 -18.92
C ASP A 248 0.75 -23.44 -18.55
N ALA A 249 1.45 -22.43 -19.04
CA ALA A 249 1.06 -21.04 -18.83
C ALA A 249 -0.32 -20.72 -19.40
N ALA A 250 -0.70 -21.32 -20.54
CA ALA A 250 -1.98 -21.07 -21.19
C ALA A 250 -3.14 -21.57 -20.33
N TRP A 251 -2.97 -22.75 -19.72
CA TRP A 251 -3.94 -23.29 -18.77
C TRP A 251 -4.15 -22.35 -17.59
N TYR A 252 -3.07 -21.83 -16.97
CA TYR A 252 -3.18 -20.92 -15.84
C TYR A 252 -3.78 -19.56 -16.22
N PHE A 253 -3.49 -19.02 -17.39
CA PHE A 253 -4.18 -17.81 -17.88
C PHE A 253 -5.68 -18.06 -18.04
N GLN A 254 -6.08 -19.24 -18.57
CA GLN A 254 -7.49 -19.58 -18.69
C GLN A 254 -8.16 -19.70 -17.31
N GLN A 255 -7.53 -20.36 -16.34
CA GLN A 255 -8.06 -20.48 -14.98
C GLN A 255 -8.22 -19.10 -14.30
N ALA A 256 -7.24 -18.19 -14.48
CA ALA A 256 -7.32 -16.84 -13.96
C ALA A 256 -8.51 -16.07 -14.55
N TYR A 257 -8.73 -16.18 -15.86
CA TYR A 257 -9.85 -15.59 -16.57
C TYR A 257 -11.20 -16.11 -16.06
N ASP A 258 -11.37 -17.43 -16.04
CA ASP A 258 -12.63 -18.08 -15.68
C ASP A 258 -13.03 -17.77 -14.23
N LEU A 259 -12.05 -17.81 -13.33
CA LEU A 259 -12.29 -17.55 -11.92
C LEU A 259 -12.61 -16.07 -11.65
N ALA A 260 -11.93 -15.16 -12.34
CA ALA A 260 -12.23 -13.73 -12.25
C ALA A 260 -13.64 -13.42 -12.78
N LEU A 261 -14.05 -13.99 -13.93
CA LEU A 261 -15.42 -13.85 -14.42
C LEU A 261 -16.45 -14.48 -13.49
N THR A 262 -16.13 -15.62 -12.88
CA THR A 262 -17.01 -16.25 -11.88
C THR A 262 -17.25 -15.30 -10.71
N ALA A 263 -16.22 -14.60 -10.23
CA ALA A 263 -16.34 -13.64 -9.14
C ALA A 263 -17.11 -12.37 -9.57
N ILE A 264 -16.88 -11.87 -10.78
CA ILE A 264 -17.62 -10.72 -11.35
C ILE A 264 -19.11 -11.05 -11.46
N ASN A 265 -19.46 -12.25 -11.94
CA ASN A 265 -20.84 -12.68 -12.13
C ASN A 265 -21.55 -13.08 -10.83
N ASN A 266 -20.78 -13.41 -9.78
CA ASN A 266 -21.30 -13.78 -8.45
C ASN A 266 -20.60 -12.96 -7.36
N PRO A 267 -20.84 -11.64 -7.32
CA PRO A 267 -20.06 -10.70 -6.50
C PRO A 267 -20.40 -10.74 -5.01
N ALA A 268 -21.50 -11.38 -4.60
CA ALA A 268 -21.89 -11.52 -3.19
C ALA A 268 -21.98 -10.17 -2.43
N GLY A 269 -22.50 -9.14 -3.09
CA GLY A 269 -22.66 -7.80 -2.51
C GLY A 269 -21.48 -6.86 -2.75
N PHE A 270 -20.36 -7.35 -3.24
CA PHE A 270 -19.26 -6.49 -3.72
C PHE A 270 -19.55 -5.95 -5.12
N GLY A 271 -18.84 -4.89 -5.52
CA GLY A 271 -19.03 -4.30 -6.84
C GLY A 271 -18.29 -2.97 -6.98
N LEU A 272 -18.28 -2.44 -8.19
CA LEU A 272 -17.71 -1.12 -8.43
C LEU A 272 -18.58 -0.02 -7.80
N GLN A 273 -17.95 0.98 -7.22
CA GLN A 273 -18.64 2.21 -6.83
C GLN A 273 -19.11 2.98 -8.08
N PRO A 274 -20.17 3.80 -7.96
CA PRO A 274 -20.70 4.57 -9.09
C PRO A 274 -19.69 5.51 -9.74
N THR A 275 -18.77 6.08 -8.96
CA THR A 275 -17.70 6.97 -9.44
C THR A 275 -16.35 6.60 -8.82
N TYR A 276 -15.27 6.99 -9.46
CA TYR A 276 -13.93 6.83 -8.89
C TYR A 276 -13.73 7.68 -7.62
N TYR A 277 -14.37 8.83 -7.54
CA TYR A 277 -14.39 9.66 -6.33
C TYR A 277 -14.97 8.89 -5.13
N ASP A 278 -16.10 8.21 -5.32
CA ASP A 278 -16.77 7.46 -4.23
C ASP A 278 -15.93 6.30 -3.71
N VAL A 279 -15.10 5.66 -4.56
CA VAL A 279 -14.18 4.60 -4.11
C VAL A 279 -13.19 5.12 -3.06
N ASN A 280 -12.68 6.34 -3.29
CA ASN A 280 -11.55 6.89 -2.55
C ASN A 280 -11.93 7.94 -1.50
N LEU A 281 -13.20 8.34 -1.44
CA LEU A 281 -13.69 9.30 -0.45
C LEU A 281 -13.56 8.72 0.96
N ALA A 282 -12.84 9.42 1.84
CA ALA A 282 -12.58 8.95 3.20
C ALA A 282 -13.85 8.67 4.02
N ALA A 283 -14.90 9.46 3.82
CA ALA A 283 -16.20 9.21 4.44
C ALA A 283 -16.88 7.92 3.96
N ASN A 284 -16.44 7.37 2.84
CA ASN A 284 -16.93 6.14 2.25
C ASN A 284 -15.92 4.99 2.37
N ASP A 285 -14.96 5.11 3.25
CA ASP A 285 -14.02 4.01 3.54
C ASP A 285 -14.78 2.73 3.93
N ARG A 286 -14.20 1.57 3.62
CA ARG A 286 -14.83 0.25 3.79
C ARG A 286 -16.07 0.04 2.91
N ASN A 287 -16.15 0.74 1.77
CA ASN A 287 -17.21 0.54 0.81
C ASN A 287 -17.12 -0.85 0.15
N ASN A 288 -18.19 -1.25 -0.55
CA ASN A 288 -18.30 -2.59 -1.14
C ASN A 288 -17.40 -2.84 -2.37
N GLU A 289 -16.59 -1.89 -2.79
CA GLU A 289 -15.52 -2.14 -3.78
C GLU A 289 -14.24 -2.64 -3.09
N ILE A 290 -14.05 -2.40 -1.79
CA ILE A 290 -12.85 -2.80 -1.05
C ILE A 290 -13.06 -4.17 -0.42
N LEU A 291 -12.35 -5.20 -0.92
CA LEU A 291 -12.48 -6.58 -0.48
C LEU A 291 -11.54 -6.92 0.68
N LEU A 292 -10.37 -6.29 0.73
CA LEU A 292 -9.39 -6.47 1.82
C LEU A 292 -8.75 -5.13 2.12
N TYR A 293 -8.60 -4.84 3.39
CA TYR A 293 -7.93 -3.64 3.88
C TYR A 293 -7.24 -3.89 5.22
N ALA A 294 -6.14 -3.17 5.48
CA ALA A 294 -5.57 -3.08 6.81
C ALA A 294 -6.37 -2.04 7.59
N ASP A 295 -7.12 -2.50 8.59
CA ASP A 295 -8.06 -1.65 9.31
C ASP A 295 -7.37 -0.79 10.36
N HIS A 296 -7.77 0.48 10.44
CA HIS A 296 -7.34 1.44 11.44
C HIS A 296 -8.56 2.10 12.07
N THR A 297 -8.41 2.65 13.27
CA THR A 297 -9.49 3.28 14.01
C THR A 297 -8.99 4.48 14.81
N GLU A 298 -9.87 5.42 15.11
CA GLU A 298 -9.57 6.54 16.02
C GLU A 298 -9.30 6.08 17.46
N ALA A 299 -9.78 4.90 17.83
CA ALA A 299 -9.44 4.23 19.07
C ALA A 299 -8.12 3.42 18.98
N SER A 300 -7.16 3.87 18.18
CA SER A 300 -5.95 3.12 17.85
C SER A 300 -5.06 2.81 19.05
N GLU A 301 -5.05 3.63 20.09
CA GLU A 301 -4.35 3.36 21.35
C GLU A 301 -4.84 2.07 21.99
N GLN A 302 -6.13 1.76 21.82
CA GLN A 302 -6.74 0.55 22.36
C GLN A 302 -6.61 -0.65 21.41
N TYR A 303 -6.75 -0.43 20.10
CA TYR A 303 -6.89 -1.52 19.13
C TYR A 303 -5.71 -1.68 18.18
N ASN A 304 -4.98 -0.60 17.88
CA ASN A 304 -3.82 -0.64 16.99
C ASN A 304 -2.49 -0.78 17.74
N GLY A 305 -2.51 -0.76 19.08
CA GLY A 305 -1.32 -0.96 19.91
C GLY A 305 -0.33 0.20 19.88
N GLY A 306 -0.73 1.39 19.41
CA GLY A 306 0.16 2.51 19.28
C GLY A 306 -0.49 3.88 19.35
N SER A 307 0.35 4.90 19.43
CA SER A 307 -0.06 6.29 19.43
C SER A 307 -0.43 6.75 18.02
N LEU A 308 -1.48 7.54 17.88
CA LEU A 308 -1.83 8.25 16.65
C LEU A 308 -0.84 9.39 16.33
N SER A 309 0.14 9.65 17.18
CA SER A 309 1.14 10.69 16.97
C SER A 309 2.44 10.12 16.43
N TYR A 310 3.06 10.83 15.49
CA TYR A 310 4.41 10.53 15.03
C TYR A 310 5.41 10.52 16.19
N GLY A 311 6.18 9.45 16.26
CA GLY A 311 7.15 9.25 17.34
C GLY A 311 6.66 8.34 18.47
N GLY A 312 5.43 7.85 18.42
CA GLY A 312 4.85 6.92 19.38
C GLY A 312 5.35 5.47 19.27
N GLY A 313 6.48 5.23 18.63
CA GLY A 313 7.18 3.96 18.71
C GLY A 313 6.67 2.85 17.81
N GLY A 314 6.61 3.08 16.50
CA GLY A 314 6.43 2.00 15.53
C GLY A 314 5.04 1.40 15.50
N ALA A 315 4.06 2.17 15.89
CA ALA A 315 2.68 1.77 15.74
C ALA A 315 2.35 1.50 14.27
N PRO A 316 1.49 0.54 14.00
CA PRO A 316 0.99 0.26 12.67
C PRO A 316 0.00 1.34 12.20
N ASP A 317 0.47 2.56 12.13
CA ASP A 317 -0.28 3.70 11.64
C ASP A 317 -0.18 3.77 10.11
N ASN A 318 -1.23 4.24 9.45
CA ASN A 318 -1.22 4.42 8.01
C ASN A 318 -0.46 5.71 7.63
N PHE A 319 0.84 5.59 7.41
CA PHE A 319 1.75 6.69 7.04
C PHE A 319 2.07 6.76 5.54
N ALA A 320 1.53 5.86 4.72
CA ALA A 320 1.87 5.78 3.30
C ALA A 320 1.70 7.12 2.58
N SER A 321 0.60 7.83 2.84
CA SER A 321 0.30 9.12 2.23
C SER A 321 1.32 10.23 2.59
N TRP A 322 2.02 10.12 3.72
CA TRP A 322 3.01 11.12 4.12
C TRP A 322 4.27 11.07 3.26
N MET A 323 4.59 9.88 2.73
CA MET A 323 5.81 9.67 1.94
C MET A 323 5.80 10.47 0.65
N GLY A 324 4.65 10.52 -0.03
CA GLY A 324 4.42 11.28 -1.26
C GLY A 324 3.82 12.67 -1.04
N CYS A 325 3.98 13.29 0.13
CA CYS A 325 3.48 14.62 0.40
C CYS A 325 4.62 15.63 0.50
N TRP A 326 4.67 16.60 -0.44
CA TRP A 326 5.65 17.68 -0.40
C TRP A 326 5.30 18.74 0.64
N ASN A 327 6.26 19.60 0.99
CA ASN A 327 6.06 20.60 2.03
C ASN A 327 5.34 21.86 1.50
N TYR A 328 4.06 21.74 1.23
CA TYR A 328 3.21 22.85 0.79
C TYR A 328 3.12 24.00 1.80
N THR A 329 3.49 23.78 3.06
CA THR A 329 3.55 24.86 4.07
C THR A 329 4.71 25.83 3.86
N GLN A 330 5.58 25.56 2.86
CA GLN A 330 6.63 26.50 2.45
C GLN A 330 6.14 27.55 1.45
N ILE A 331 4.90 27.44 0.94
CA ILE A 331 4.31 28.51 0.14
C ILE A 331 4.18 29.74 1.03
N THR A 332 4.67 30.88 0.56
CA THR A 332 4.58 32.17 1.27
C THR A 332 3.92 33.20 0.38
N ILE A 333 3.03 34.02 0.95
CA ILE A 333 2.41 35.18 0.30
C ILE A 333 2.36 36.36 1.27
N ALA A 334 2.21 37.57 0.74
CA ALA A 334 2.08 38.75 1.57
C ALA A 334 0.64 38.92 2.09
N GLY A 335 0.50 39.14 3.39
CA GLY A 335 -0.76 39.52 3.98
C GLY A 335 -1.16 40.95 3.62
N SER A 336 -2.40 41.32 3.88
CA SER A 336 -2.90 42.70 3.73
C SER A 336 -2.19 43.69 4.64
N ASP A 337 -1.51 43.22 5.67
CA ASP A 337 -0.65 43.95 6.58
C ASP A 337 0.81 44.12 6.09
N GLY A 338 1.12 43.53 4.93
CA GLY A 338 2.45 43.56 4.33
C GLY A 338 3.43 42.50 4.88
N ASN A 339 3.04 41.68 5.87
CA ASN A 339 3.87 40.62 6.40
C ASN A 339 3.68 39.32 5.60
N ASN A 340 4.77 38.57 5.37
CA ASN A 340 4.70 37.26 4.74
C ASN A 340 4.20 36.20 5.72
N PHE A 341 3.37 35.30 5.24
CA PHE A 341 2.87 34.15 6.02
C PHE A 341 2.59 32.94 5.12
N ASN A 342 2.31 31.80 5.74
CA ASN A 342 1.98 30.55 5.04
C ASN A 342 0.46 30.41 4.85
N PRO A 343 -0.06 30.57 3.64
CA PRO A 343 -1.50 30.60 3.38
C PRO A 343 -2.15 29.21 3.42
N VAL A 344 -1.36 28.14 3.26
CA VAL A 344 -1.82 26.75 3.33
C VAL A 344 -1.19 26.09 4.55
N GLN A 345 -2.01 25.78 5.53
CA GLN A 345 -1.58 25.18 6.80
C GLN A 345 -1.93 23.70 6.85
N ARG A 346 -1.16 22.95 7.64
CA ARG A 346 -1.43 21.51 7.86
C ARG A 346 -2.80 21.28 8.45
N ASP A 347 -3.46 20.26 7.94
CA ASP A 347 -4.74 19.81 8.45
C ASP A 347 -4.89 18.30 8.27
N CYS A 348 -5.70 17.63 9.10
CA CYS A 348 -6.01 16.23 8.98
C CYS A 348 -7.22 16.02 8.07
N VAL A 349 -7.08 16.45 6.83
CA VAL A 349 -8.08 16.36 5.78
C VAL A 349 -7.49 15.67 4.56
N GLN A 350 -8.33 15.02 3.78
CA GLN A 350 -7.91 14.18 2.68
C GLN A 350 -7.07 14.93 1.61
N ALA A 351 -7.38 16.19 1.37
CA ALA A 351 -6.66 17.03 0.42
C ALA A 351 -5.25 17.46 0.88
N LEU A 352 -4.97 17.34 2.17
CA LEU A 352 -3.71 17.75 2.77
C LEU A 352 -3.12 16.54 3.52
N GLY A 353 -1.92 16.65 4.00
CA GLY A 353 -1.29 15.58 4.75
C GLY A 353 -0.06 16.14 5.43
N ARG A 354 0.63 15.29 6.16
CA ARG A 354 1.91 15.68 6.72
C ARG A 354 2.98 15.63 5.65
N PRO A 355 3.65 16.76 5.36
CA PRO A 355 4.71 16.80 4.36
C PRO A 355 5.98 16.12 4.86
N TRP A 356 6.37 15.02 4.20
CA TRP A 356 7.62 14.32 4.44
C TRP A 356 8.58 14.33 3.25
N THR A 357 8.06 14.53 2.04
CA THR A 357 8.84 14.70 0.81
C THR A 357 9.85 13.57 0.59
N ARG A 358 9.45 12.33 0.86
CA ARG A 358 10.31 11.14 0.71
C ARG A 358 10.26 10.56 -0.69
N MET A 359 9.09 10.61 -1.31
CA MET A 359 8.81 10.09 -2.65
C MET A 359 8.21 11.21 -3.48
N ALA A 360 8.58 11.28 -4.74
CA ALA A 360 8.04 12.23 -5.70
C ALA A 360 7.56 11.48 -6.96
N PRO A 361 6.36 11.77 -7.48
CA PRO A 361 5.92 11.19 -8.75
C PRO A 361 6.76 11.75 -9.90
N VAL A 362 7.04 10.92 -10.89
CA VAL A 362 7.77 11.32 -12.09
C VAL A 362 6.87 12.13 -13.03
N GLN A 363 7.44 12.99 -13.89
CA GLN A 363 6.64 13.86 -14.76
C GLN A 363 5.79 13.08 -15.77
N GLU A 364 6.22 11.91 -16.18
CA GLU A 364 5.51 11.02 -17.10
C GLU A 364 4.14 10.59 -16.56
N VAL A 365 3.96 10.53 -15.25
CA VAL A 365 2.66 10.30 -14.60
C VAL A 365 1.63 11.34 -15.05
N PHE A 366 2.01 12.61 -15.08
CA PHE A 366 1.13 13.73 -15.39
C PHE A 366 0.96 13.98 -16.88
N THR A 367 1.99 13.67 -17.67
CA THR A 367 2.03 13.97 -19.11
C THR A 367 1.61 12.79 -19.99
N GLN A 368 1.76 11.55 -19.50
CA GLN A 368 1.50 10.34 -20.28
C GLN A 368 0.40 9.47 -19.65
N ILE A 369 0.53 9.09 -18.36
CA ILE A 369 -0.42 8.19 -17.72
C ILE A 369 -1.78 8.87 -17.53
N PHE A 370 -1.81 10.06 -16.93
CA PHE A 370 -3.02 10.87 -16.76
C PHE A 370 -3.11 11.94 -17.85
N ALA A 371 -2.95 11.54 -19.12
CA ALA A 371 -2.99 12.48 -20.25
C ALA A 371 -4.37 13.12 -20.43
N ASP A 372 -5.46 12.35 -20.30
CA ASP A 372 -6.83 12.88 -20.33
C ASP A 372 -7.30 13.21 -18.91
N LYS A 373 -7.38 14.50 -18.59
CA LYS A 373 -7.84 14.99 -17.30
C LYS A 373 -9.24 15.63 -17.36
N THR A 374 -9.84 15.63 -18.53
CA THR A 374 -11.15 16.24 -18.80
C THR A 374 -12.26 15.19 -18.75
N LEU A 375 -12.10 14.10 -19.48
CA LEU A 375 -13.07 13.02 -19.53
C LEU A 375 -12.86 12.03 -18.37
N ASP A 376 -11.59 11.73 -18.05
CA ASP A 376 -11.20 10.75 -17.01
C ASP A 376 -11.14 11.42 -15.63
N SER A 377 -12.04 11.04 -14.74
CA SER A 377 -12.13 11.59 -13.38
C SER A 377 -11.00 11.12 -12.45
N ARG A 378 -10.20 10.13 -12.87
CA ARG A 378 -9.20 9.51 -11.98
C ARG A 378 -8.03 10.43 -11.64
N TYR A 379 -7.68 11.39 -12.51
CA TYR A 379 -6.67 12.39 -12.17
C TYR A 379 -7.11 13.23 -10.96
N ASP A 380 -8.31 13.78 -11.00
CA ASP A 380 -8.89 14.58 -9.93
C ASP A 380 -9.13 13.73 -8.66
N GLY A 381 -9.60 12.50 -8.83
CA GLY A 381 -9.83 11.56 -7.73
C GLY A 381 -8.55 10.90 -7.16
N THR A 382 -7.38 11.15 -7.76
CA THR A 382 -6.09 10.66 -7.28
C THR A 382 -5.28 11.73 -6.58
N PHE A 383 -5.27 12.97 -7.12
CA PHE A 383 -4.35 14.01 -6.70
C PHE A 383 -5.03 15.25 -6.11
N THR A 384 -4.40 15.82 -5.08
CA THR A 384 -4.54 17.22 -4.74
C THR A 384 -3.51 18.00 -5.56
N TYR A 385 -3.97 18.71 -6.57
CA TYR A 385 -3.15 19.56 -7.44
C TYR A 385 -3.45 21.05 -7.30
N CYS A 386 -4.50 21.41 -6.56
CA CYS A 386 -4.82 22.78 -6.20
C CYS A 386 -4.78 22.97 -4.68
N PHE A 387 -3.79 23.71 -4.19
CA PHE A 387 -3.64 24.04 -2.78
C PHE A 387 -4.38 25.33 -2.49
N ARG A 388 -5.33 25.28 -1.53
CA ARG A 388 -6.25 26.37 -1.23
C ARG A 388 -5.99 26.99 0.14
N ALA A 389 -6.32 28.26 0.26
CA ALA A 389 -6.13 29.06 1.46
C ALA A 389 -6.96 28.55 2.65
N ASN A 390 -6.30 28.23 3.76
CA ASN A 390 -6.94 27.76 5.00
C ASN A 390 -6.32 28.37 6.27
N TRP A 391 -5.66 29.51 6.17
CA TRP A 391 -4.87 30.08 7.30
C TRP A 391 -5.70 30.54 8.49
N GLN A 392 -6.99 30.76 8.34
CA GLN A 392 -7.87 31.14 9.47
C GLN A 392 -8.22 29.99 10.41
N LYS A 393 -7.70 28.78 10.13
CA LYS A 393 -7.84 27.60 10.98
C LYS A 393 -7.52 27.86 12.46
N SER A 394 -6.50 28.67 12.75
CA SER A 394 -6.11 29.04 14.12
C SER A 394 -6.79 30.29 14.65
N GLY A 395 -7.73 30.89 13.90
CA GLY A 395 -8.40 32.14 14.26
C GLY A 395 -7.51 33.37 14.18
N ALA A 396 -6.31 33.26 13.67
CA ALA A 396 -5.34 34.35 13.53
C ALA A 396 -4.93 34.52 12.06
N GLY A 397 -4.66 35.75 11.66
CA GLY A 397 -4.16 36.08 10.33
C GLY A 397 -4.95 37.18 9.65
N PRO A 398 -4.44 37.71 8.53
CA PRO A 398 -5.09 38.78 7.80
C PRO A 398 -6.41 38.34 7.17
N ALA A 399 -7.34 39.27 6.94
CA ALA A 399 -8.62 38.98 6.29
C ALA A 399 -8.44 38.52 4.81
N THR A 400 -7.40 39.04 4.17
CA THR A 400 -7.02 38.71 2.78
C THR A 400 -5.51 38.72 2.63
N ALA A 401 -5.04 38.12 1.53
CA ALA A 401 -3.64 38.17 1.15
C ALA A 401 -3.48 38.62 -0.31
N VAL A 402 -2.24 38.95 -0.68
CA VAL A 402 -1.89 39.34 -2.04
C VAL A 402 -1.29 38.11 -2.74
N GLY A 403 -2.03 37.56 -3.68
CA GLY A 403 -1.58 36.43 -4.54
C GLY A 403 -0.72 36.89 -5.70
N ALA A 404 -0.60 36.04 -6.71
CA ALA A 404 0.11 36.34 -7.94
C ALA A 404 -0.52 37.58 -8.65
N ASN A 405 0.29 38.30 -9.37
CA ASN A 405 -0.12 39.54 -10.11
C ASN A 405 -0.85 40.60 -9.25
N GLY A 406 -0.71 40.57 -7.94
CA GLY A 406 -1.39 41.52 -7.04
C GLY A 406 -2.88 41.23 -6.81
N MET A 407 -3.39 40.11 -7.27
CA MET A 407 -4.77 39.68 -7.05
C MET A 407 -5.00 39.25 -5.60
N THR A 408 -6.23 39.43 -5.12
CA THR A 408 -6.61 39.07 -3.75
C THR A 408 -6.85 37.57 -3.63
N ILE A 409 -6.32 36.97 -2.55
CA ILE A 409 -6.64 35.63 -2.08
C ILE A 409 -7.38 35.73 -0.74
N ARG A 410 -8.44 34.97 -0.58
CA ARG A 410 -9.27 34.90 0.63
C ARG A 410 -9.17 33.49 1.23
N PRO A 411 -9.04 33.39 2.56
CA PRO A 411 -9.13 32.10 3.24
C PRO A 411 -10.56 31.59 3.21
N GLY A 412 -10.72 30.27 3.17
CA GLY A 412 -11.99 29.62 3.40
C GLY A 412 -12.39 29.67 4.88
N ALA A 413 -13.68 29.57 5.13
CA ALA A 413 -14.17 29.33 6.47
C ALA A 413 -13.75 27.91 6.91
N PHE A 414 -13.28 27.79 8.15
CA PHE A 414 -12.95 26.49 8.71
C PHE A 414 -14.24 25.68 8.92
N GLY A 415 -14.45 24.65 8.11
CA GLY A 415 -15.65 23.83 8.15
C GLY A 415 -15.54 22.67 9.15
N ASN A 416 -16.68 22.13 9.53
CA ASN A 416 -16.75 20.88 10.27
C ASN A 416 -16.67 19.70 9.28
N TYR A 417 -15.48 19.17 9.06
CA TYR A 417 -15.23 18.07 8.13
C TYR A 417 -16.03 16.80 8.44
N ALA A 418 -16.45 16.61 9.69
CA ALA A 418 -17.27 15.47 10.10
C ALA A 418 -18.70 15.53 9.56
N THR A 419 -19.21 16.71 9.23
CA THR A 419 -20.60 16.92 8.77
C THR A 419 -20.71 17.30 7.29
N ASP A 420 -19.60 17.66 6.64
CA ASP A 420 -19.61 18.23 5.30
C ASP A 420 -18.50 17.64 4.41
N LEU A 421 -18.42 16.33 4.43
CA LEU A 421 -17.34 15.52 3.87
C LEU A 421 -17.17 15.65 2.36
N ASP A 422 -18.27 15.93 1.65
CA ASP A 422 -18.30 16.09 0.20
C ASP A 422 -17.84 17.47 -0.29
N LYS A 423 -17.56 18.40 0.62
CA LYS A 423 -17.45 19.80 0.22
C LYS A 423 -16.06 20.38 0.36
N ASN A 424 -15.02 19.62 0.70
CA ASN A 424 -13.70 20.23 1.05
C ASN A 424 -13.88 21.52 1.86
N CYS A 425 -14.76 21.45 2.85
CA CYS A 425 -15.26 22.60 3.57
C CYS A 425 -14.14 23.40 4.20
N GLY A 426 -14.18 24.67 4.04
CA GLY A 426 -13.25 25.59 4.65
C GLY A 426 -12.08 26.01 3.77
N PHE A 427 -11.90 25.44 2.59
CA PHE A 427 -10.86 25.94 1.69
C PHE A 427 -11.31 27.19 0.94
N GLY A 428 -10.42 28.20 0.94
CA GLY A 428 -10.63 29.43 0.22
C GLY A 428 -10.18 29.42 -1.23
N ASP A 429 -9.72 30.58 -1.68
CA ASP A 429 -9.20 30.75 -3.03
C ASP A 429 -7.95 29.87 -3.24
N ALA A 430 -7.68 29.49 -4.50
CA ALA A 430 -6.46 28.80 -4.86
C ALA A 430 -5.23 29.67 -4.56
N VAL A 431 -4.20 29.05 -4.00
CA VAL A 431 -2.91 29.66 -3.67
C VAL A 431 -1.82 29.17 -4.62
N LEU A 432 -1.82 27.87 -4.92
CA LEU A 432 -0.91 27.24 -5.87
C LEU A 432 -1.65 26.12 -6.60
N THR A 433 -1.54 26.12 -7.92
CA THR A 433 -2.11 25.09 -8.79
C THR A 433 -1.05 24.45 -9.66
N PHE A 434 -0.93 23.12 -9.61
CA PHE A 434 -0.23 22.36 -10.64
C PHE A 434 -1.16 22.27 -11.86
N LEU A 435 -0.73 22.89 -12.94
CA LEU A 435 -1.56 22.99 -14.14
C LEU A 435 -1.76 21.60 -14.77
N PRO A 436 -2.96 21.30 -15.29
CA PRO A 436 -3.21 20.01 -15.90
C PRO A 436 -2.46 19.81 -17.23
N GLU A 437 -2.19 20.91 -17.95
CA GLU A 437 -1.54 20.92 -19.26
C GLU A 437 -0.39 21.92 -19.29
N GLU A 438 0.58 21.70 -20.19
CA GLU A 438 1.62 22.69 -20.46
C GLU A 438 1.00 24.00 -20.95
N THR A 439 1.18 25.04 -20.16
CA THR A 439 0.61 26.36 -20.43
C THR A 439 1.72 27.37 -20.69
N PRO A 440 1.71 28.03 -21.86
CA PRO A 440 2.70 29.05 -22.16
C PRO A 440 2.52 30.30 -21.30
N GLY A 441 3.62 31.05 -21.09
CA GLY A 441 3.60 32.32 -20.35
C GLY A 441 3.74 32.17 -18.83
N VAL A 442 4.01 31.00 -18.31
CA VAL A 442 4.40 30.81 -16.91
C VAL A 442 5.82 31.33 -16.71
N ASP A 443 5.97 32.30 -15.80
CA ASP A 443 7.26 32.92 -15.47
C ASP A 443 7.62 32.61 -14.03
N TYR A 444 8.53 31.64 -13.82
CA TYR A 444 9.02 31.26 -12.51
C TYR A 444 9.93 32.32 -11.88
N ALA A 445 10.63 33.12 -12.71
CA ALA A 445 11.49 34.20 -12.21
C ALA A 445 10.69 35.35 -11.63
N ALA A 446 9.51 35.66 -12.17
CA ALA A 446 8.63 36.70 -11.67
C ALA A 446 8.04 36.40 -10.28
N ALA A 447 8.04 35.14 -9.85
CA ALA A 447 7.58 34.73 -8.53
C ALA A 447 8.64 34.97 -7.43
N ALA A 448 9.90 35.19 -7.79
CA ALA A 448 10.98 35.40 -6.81
C ALA A 448 10.66 36.58 -5.86
N GLY A 449 10.64 36.28 -4.57
CA GLY A 449 10.31 37.24 -3.52
C GLY A 449 8.81 37.41 -3.22
N LYS A 450 7.92 36.75 -4.00
CA LYS A 450 6.46 36.71 -3.76
C LYS A 450 5.98 35.34 -3.29
N SER A 451 6.57 34.30 -3.86
CA SER A 451 6.44 32.91 -3.44
C SER A 451 7.80 32.27 -3.56
N ASN A 452 8.10 31.31 -2.72
CA ASN A 452 9.28 30.46 -2.88
C ASN A 452 8.99 29.22 -3.76
N VAL A 453 7.76 29.09 -4.27
CA VAL A 453 7.30 27.96 -5.08
C VAL A 453 6.39 28.46 -6.19
N GLY A 454 6.59 27.94 -7.39
CA GLY A 454 5.72 28.18 -8.54
C GLY A 454 5.97 29.49 -9.28
N GLY A 455 5.40 29.60 -10.46
CA GLY A 455 5.48 30.74 -11.37
C GLY A 455 4.22 31.59 -11.40
N VAL A 456 4.33 32.73 -12.06
CA VAL A 456 3.21 33.65 -12.30
C VAL A 456 2.64 33.42 -13.68
N LEU A 457 1.33 33.25 -13.76
CA LEU A 457 0.58 33.20 -15.02
C LEU A 457 -0.37 34.41 -15.06
N PRO A 458 -0.34 35.25 -16.12
CA PRO A 458 -1.21 36.40 -16.24
C PRO A 458 -2.69 36.08 -16.05
N GLY A 459 -3.41 36.91 -15.29
CA GLY A 459 -4.85 36.76 -15.05
C GLY A 459 -5.22 35.80 -13.91
N ARG A 460 -4.25 35.17 -13.22
CA ARG A 460 -4.51 34.27 -12.07
C ARG A 460 -4.07 34.89 -10.74
N ALA A 461 -4.84 34.60 -9.71
CA ALA A 461 -4.50 35.01 -8.33
C ALA A 461 -3.51 34.05 -7.67
N ASP A 462 -3.51 32.80 -8.08
CA ASP A 462 -2.64 31.73 -7.57
C ASP A 462 -1.31 31.66 -8.34
N PHE A 463 -0.30 31.13 -7.69
CA PHE A 463 0.91 30.67 -8.35
C PHE A 463 0.64 29.37 -9.10
N VAL A 464 1.43 29.08 -10.14
CA VAL A 464 1.24 27.87 -10.96
C VAL A 464 2.55 27.15 -11.23
N ILE A 465 2.45 25.82 -11.42
CA ILE A 465 3.53 24.96 -11.88
C ILE A 465 3.01 24.15 -13.06
N ASN A 466 3.73 24.20 -14.19
CA ASN A 466 3.46 23.35 -15.33
C ASN A 466 3.80 21.87 -15.06
N PRO A 467 3.23 20.89 -15.75
CA PRO A 467 3.64 19.48 -15.65
C PRO A 467 5.15 19.29 -15.82
N SER A 468 5.80 19.99 -16.74
CA SER A 468 7.25 19.97 -16.92
C SER A 468 8.02 20.68 -15.80
N GLY A 469 7.38 21.47 -14.96
CA GLY A 469 7.99 22.14 -13.81
C GLY A 469 7.90 21.36 -12.49
N ILE A 470 7.27 20.19 -12.50
CA ILE A 470 7.17 19.32 -11.32
C ILE A 470 8.56 18.83 -10.92
N SER A 471 8.87 18.95 -9.62
CA SER A 471 10.20 18.73 -9.08
C SER A 471 10.20 17.72 -7.93
N ARG A 472 11.41 17.37 -7.43
CA ARG A 472 11.55 16.49 -6.26
C ARG A 472 11.03 17.10 -4.95
N ILE A 473 10.66 18.38 -4.98
CA ILE A 473 10.25 19.13 -3.79
C ILE A 473 8.85 19.73 -3.92
N ALA A 474 8.28 19.82 -5.12
CA ALA A 474 6.93 20.35 -5.36
C ALA A 474 6.23 19.56 -6.46
N TYR A 475 5.14 18.88 -6.12
CA TYR A 475 4.37 17.96 -6.98
C TYR A 475 2.93 17.79 -6.47
N PRO A 476 1.97 17.35 -7.29
CA PRO A 476 0.64 16.98 -6.81
C PRO A 476 0.70 15.88 -5.75
N VAL A 477 -0.06 16.04 -4.66
CA VAL A 477 -0.09 15.11 -3.51
C VAL A 477 -1.18 14.07 -3.70
N LEU A 478 -0.95 12.87 -3.19
CA LEU A 478 -1.88 11.76 -3.28
C LEU A 478 -3.14 12.00 -2.41
N TRP A 479 -4.25 12.43 -3.04
CA TRP A 479 -5.53 12.68 -2.37
C TRP A 479 -6.21 11.39 -1.91
N LYS A 480 -6.26 10.37 -2.75
CA LYS A 480 -7.04 9.15 -2.47
C LYS A 480 -6.62 8.38 -1.22
N LEU A 481 -5.35 8.48 -0.81
CA LEU A 481 -4.85 7.95 0.46
C LEU A 481 -4.61 9.05 1.49
N GLY A 482 -5.07 10.28 1.24
CA GLY A 482 -4.89 11.42 2.14
C GLY A 482 -5.47 11.14 3.53
N PRO A 483 -4.93 11.77 4.60
CA PRO A 483 -5.37 11.52 5.97
C PRO A 483 -6.79 12.03 6.20
N TYR A 484 -7.50 11.34 7.08
CA TYR A 484 -8.83 11.74 7.51
C TYR A 484 -9.13 11.21 8.90
N ARG A 485 -9.88 11.99 9.68
CA ARG A 485 -10.40 11.62 11.00
C ARG A 485 -11.77 12.25 11.21
N THR A 486 -12.68 11.51 11.83
CA THR A 486 -14.02 12.03 12.17
C THR A 486 -13.97 13.07 13.30
N ASP A 487 -12.97 12.99 14.18
CA ASP A 487 -12.71 13.96 15.25
C ASP A 487 -11.94 15.19 14.77
N ASN A 488 -11.60 15.27 13.48
CA ASN A 488 -10.82 16.34 12.85
C ASN A 488 -9.46 16.59 13.54
N GLY A 489 -8.91 15.58 14.20
CA GLY A 489 -7.67 15.71 14.97
C GLY A 489 -7.78 16.61 16.21
N THR A 490 -8.97 16.85 16.73
CA THR A 490 -9.24 17.80 17.84
C THR A 490 -8.41 17.52 19.09
N GLY A 491 -8.11 16.26 19.38
CA GLY A 491 -7.26 15.86 20.52
C GLY A 491 -5.79 16.22 20.37
N PHE A 492 -5.35 16.60 19.18
CA PHE A 492 -3.94 16.83 18.85
C PHE A 492 -3.60 18.30 18.56
N GLY A 493 -4.56 19.19 18.58
CA GLY A 493 -4.39 20.63 18.32
C GLY A 493 -4.13 20.98 16.84
N PRO A 494 -4.21 22.25 16.47
CA PRO A 494 -3.97 22.69 15.10
C PRO A 494 -2.50 22.46 14.69
N GLY A 495 -2.28 21.85 13.54
CA GLY A 495 -0.95 21.60 12.99
C GLY A 495 -0.26 20.31 13.46
N VAL A 496 -0.97 19.42 14.14
CA VAL A 496 -0.41 18.16 14.65
C VAL A 496 -0.26 17.12 13.56
N ASN A 497 0.76 16.31 13.75
CA ASN A 497 1.08 15.15 12.92
C ASN A 497 0.23 13.95 13.34
N ALA A 498 -1.08 14.04 13.22
CA ALA A 498 -1.97 12.94 13.50
C ALA A 498 -1.84 11.88 12.39
N GLY A 499 -1.69 10.63 12.78
CA GLY A 499 -1.78 9.49 11.86
C GLY A 499 -3.16 9.44 11.22
N SER A 500 -3.23 8.89 10.02
CA SER A 500 -4.50 8.61 9.38
C SER A 500 -5.18 7.45 10.09
N THR A 501 -6.47 7.60 10.39
CA THR A 501 -7.28 6.50 10.92
C THR A 501 -8.05 5.75 9.83
N ARG A 502 -7.79 6.10 8.58
CA ARG A 502 -8.35 5.41 7.43
C ARG A 502 -7.78 4.01 7.28
N PRO A 503 -8.61 3.02 6.90
CA PRO A 503 -8.09 1.74 6.47
C PRO A 503 -7.19 1.91 5.22
N TYR A 504 -6.14 1.10 5.12
CA TYR A 504 -5.34 1.02 3.90
C TYR A 504 -5.96 -0.02 2.96
N PRO A 505 -6.44 0.36 1.76
CA PRO A 505 -7.03 -0.58 0.81
C PRO A 505 -5.96 -1.49 0.22
N ILE A 506 -6.18 -2.82 0.28
CA ILE A 506 -5.23 -3.82 -0.22
C ILE A 506 -5.75 -4.45 -1.50
N VAL A 507 -7.02 -4.84 -1.53
CA VAL A 507 -7.64 -5.50 -2.69
C VAL A 507 -8.98 -4.86 -3.00
N LYS A 508 -9.15 -4.44 -4.27
CA LYS A 508 -10.39 -3.85 -4.78
C LYS A 508 -11.08 -4.76 -5.81
N PHE A 509 -12.40 -4.67 -5.90
CA PHE A 509 -13.21 -5.44 -6.85
C PHE A 509 -12.83 -5.18 -8.31
N SER A 510 -12.40 -3.96 -8.62
CA SER A 510 -11.89 -3.57 -9.95
C SER A 510 -10.74 -4.48 -10.44
N GLU A 511 -9.96 -5.08 -9.53
CA GLU A 511 -8.87 -5.99 -9.87
C GLU A 511 -9.32 -7.22 -10.68
N LEU A 512 -10.55 -7.71 -10.46
CA LEU A 512 -11.11 -8.82 -11.21
C LEU A 512 -11.19 -8.54 -12.72
N TYR A 513 -11.56 -7.31 -13.08
CA TYR A 513 -11.63 -6.89 -14.48
C TYR A 513 -10.24 -6.83 -15.11
N PHE A 514 -9.24 -6.36 -14.37
CA PHE A 514 -7.86 -6.33 -14.85
C PHE A 514 -7.26 -7.72 -14.98
N ILE A 515 -7.50 -8.62 -14.02
CA ILE A 515 -7.04 -10.02 -14.09
C ILE A 515 -7.60 -10.70 -15.35
N ALA A 516 -8.92 -10.60 -15.57
CA ALA A 516 -9.56 -11.20 -16.72
C ALA A 516 -9.10 -10.57 -18.04
N ALA A 517 -8.94 -9.24 -18.10
CA ALA A 517 -8.46 -8.54 -19.29
C ALA A 517 -7.01 -8.93 -19.63
N GLU A 518 -6.12 -9.00 -18.64
CA GLU A 518 -4.73 -9.39 -18.82
C GLU A 518 -4.63 -10.84 -19.28
N ALA A 519 -5.39 -11.75 -18.68
CA ALA A 519 -5.45 -13.15 -19.09
C ALA A 519 -5.98 -13.30 -20.53
N ALA A 520 -7.00 -12.52 -20.92
CA ALA A 520 -7.53 -12.52 -22.29
C ALA A 520 -6.48 -12.03 -23.31
N VAL A 521 -5.70 -10.98 -23.00
CA VAL A 521 -4.57 -10.54 -23.84
C VAL A 521 -3.52 -11.64 -23.96
N MET A 522 -3.34 -12.45 -22.91
CA MET A 522 -2.38 -13.55 -22.89
C MET A 522 -2.91 -14.85 -23.53
N GLY A 523 -4.13 -14.84 -24.09
CA GLY A 523 -4.69 -15.92 -24.89
C GLY A 523 -5.85 -16.68 -24.24
N ALA A 524 -6.28 -16.32 -23.04
CA ALA A 524 -7.51 -16.88 -22.47
C ALA A 524 -8.74 -16.47 -23.31
N THR A 525 -9.71 -17.37 -23.39
CA THR A 525 -10.91 -17.21 -24.22
C THR A 525 -12.19 -17.30 -23.36
N GLY A 526 -13.22 -16.57 -23.76
CA GLY A 526 -14.51 -16.58 -23.08
C GLY A 526 -15.46 -15.50 -23.61
N ASP A 527 -16.53 -15.22 -22.86
CA ASP A 527 -17.62 -14.35 -23.31
C ASP A 527 -17.25 -12.84 -23.33
N LYS A 528 -16.17 -12.45 -22.66
CA LYS A 528 -15.73 -11.04 -22.59
C LYS A 528 -14.33 -10.90 -23.17
N SER A 529 -14.17 -9.99 -24.11
CA SER A 529 -12.84 -9.60 -24.59
C SER A 529 -12.12 -8.73 -23.57
N ALA A 530 -10.79 -8.61 -23.70
CA ALA A 530 -10.02 -7.66 -22.89
C ALA A 530 -10.57 -6.23 -22.99
N ARG A 531 -11.04 -5.83 -24.18
CA ARG A 531 -11.64 -4.51 -24.41
C ARG A 531 -12.96 -4.34 -23.65
N ASP A 532 -13.82 -5.35 -23.64
CA ASP A 532 -15.09 -5.31 -22.91
C ASP A 532 -14.84 -5.11 -21.41
N LEU A 533 -13.88 -5.85 -20.86
CA LEU A 533 -13.52 -5.79 -19.44
C LEU A 533 -12.93 -4.43 -19.05
N ILE A 534 -11.98 -3.92 -19.81
CA ILE A 534 -11.39 -2.60 -19.60
C ILE A 534 -12.44 -1.48 -19.76
N ASN A 535 -13.38 -1.62 -20.69
CA ASN A 535 -14.43 -0.64 -20.90
C ASN A 535 -15.37 -0.48 -19.69
N VAL A 536 -15.53 -1.48 -18.84
CA VAL A 536 -16.29 -1.33 -17.59
C VAL A 536 -15.60 -0.33 -16.66
N ILE A 537 -14.29 -0.46 -16.50
CA ILE A 537 -13.48 0.46 -15.67
C ILE A 537 -13.46 1.86 -16.27
N ARG A 538 -13.25 1.96 -17.58
CA ARG A 538 -13.20 3.24 -18.29
C ARG A 538 -14.54 3.97 -18.29
N ALA A 539 -15.65 3.24 -18.43
CA ALA A 539 -16.99 3.82 -18.34
C ALA A 539 -17.22 4.46 -16.95
N ARG A 540 -16.85 3.75 -15.88
CA ARG A 540 -16.94 4.27 -14.52
C ARG A 540 -16.03 5.50 -14.34
N ALA A 541 -14.80 5.48 -14.89
CA ALA A 541 -13.85 6.58 -14.82
C ALA A 541 -14.38 7.86 -15.49
N GLY A 542 -15.27 7.74 -16.48
CA GLY A 542 -15.93 8.87 -17.15
C GLY A 542 -17.07 9.53 -16.36
N VAL A 543 -17.45 8.96 -15.21
CA VAL A 543 -18.55 9.52 -14.39
C VAL A 543 -17.99 10.42 -13.30
N TRP A 544 -18.40 11.69 -13.33
CA TRP A 544 -18.06 12.69 -12.34
C TRP A 544 -19.26 13.00 -11.45
N ARG A 545 -19.03 13.09 -10.15
CA ARG A 545 -19.97 13.59 -9.16
C ARG A 545 -19.47 14.86 -8.49
N TRP A 546 -18.17 15.00 -8.39
CA TRP A 546 -17.48 16.05 -7.67
C TRP A 546 -16.17 16.42 -8.37
N ASP A 547 -15.86 17.71 -8.43
CA ASP A 547 -14.53 18.23 -8.76
C ASP A 547 -13.80 18.46 -7.45
N ASN A 548 -12.88 17.58 -7.12
CA ASN A 548 -12.22 17.56 -5.84
C ASN A 548 -11.30 18.77 -5.63
N ASN A 549 -10.59 19.18 -6.65
CA ASN A 549 -9.67 20.32 -6.58
C ASN A 549 -10.38 21.66 -6.82
N GLY A 550 -11.47 21.66 -7.54
CA GLY A 550 -12.38 22.80 -7.66
C GLY A 550 -13.22 23.03 -6.42
N GLY A 551 -13.47 21.98 -5.63
CA GLY A 551 -14.30 22.02 -4.44
C GLY A 551 -15.78 22.29 -4.77
N VAL A 552 -16.26 21.78 -5.90
CA VAL A 552 -17.63 22.01 -6.42
C VAL A 552 -18.24 20.72 -6.99
N ALA A 553 -19.57 20.66 -6.96
CA ALA A 553 -20.29 19.57 -7.63
C ALA A 553 -20.02 19.60 -9.15
N LYS A 554 -19.73 18.45 -9.72
CA LYS A 554 -19.52 18.25 -11.16
C LYS A 554 -20.26 16.99 -11.59
N ASN A 555 -21.50 17.17 -12.04
CA ASN A 555 -22.35 16.04 -12.44
C ASN A 555 -22.26 15.84 -13.96
N GLU A 556 -21.25 15.08 -14.38
CA GLU A 556 -20.99 14.78 -15.79
C GLU A 556 -20.90 13.27 -16.01
N ASN A 557 -21.37 12.81 -17.15
CA ASN A 557 -21.24 11.43 -17.58
C ASN A 557 -20.58 11.34 -18.95
N ASN A 558 -19.28 11.11 -18.95
CA ASN A 558 -18.43 10.97 -20.13
C ASN A 558 -18.16 9.49 -20.46
N SER A 559 -18.93 8.54 -19.89
CA SER A 559 -18.72 7.10 -20.07
C SER A 559 -18.62 6.67 -21.53
N ALA A 560 -19.53 7.18 -22.37
CA ALA A 560 -19.56 6.84 -23.80
C ALA A 560 -18.29 7.32 -24.54
N ALA A 561 -17.80 8.52 -24.21
CA ALA A 561 -16.58 9.07 -24.80
C ALA A 561 -15.35 8.28 -24.34
N MET A 562 -15.26 7.93 -23.05
CA MET A 562 -14.19 7.09 -22.50
C MET A 562 -14.14 5.70 -23.17
N VAL A 563 -15.29 5.06 -23.37
CA VAL A 563 -15.39 3.76 -24.06
C VAL A 563 -15.01 3.89 -25.54
N ALA A 564 -15.47 4.95 -26.22
CA ALA A 564 -15.14 5.20 -27.63
C ALA A 564 -13.64 5.42 -27.85
N ALA A 565 -12.96 6.07 -26.91
CA ALA A 565 -11.51 6.31 -26.95
C ALA A 565 -10.66 5.05 -26.64
N THR A 566 -11.26 3.93 -26.23
CA THR A 566 -10.53 2.68 -25.96
C THR A 566 -10.04 2.06 -27.27
N PRO A 567 -8.75 1.72 -27.40
CA PRO A 567 -8.21 1.08 -28.59
C PRO A 567 -8.95 -0.20 -28.95
N ALA A 568 -9.02 -0.51 -30.25
CA ALA A 568 -9.63 -1.75 -30.73
C ALA A 568 -8.87 -3.00 -30.26
N VAL A 569 -7.54 -2.90 -30.16
CA VAL A 569 -6.66 -3.96 -29.65
C VAL A 569 -6.07 -3.52 -28.31
N ILE A 570 -6.32 -4.29 -27.29
CA ILE A 570 -5.75 -4.09 -25.96
C ILE A 570 -4.42 -4.83 -25.86
N THR A 571 -3.41 -4.14 -25.35
CA THR A 571 -2.08 -4.69 -25.10
C THR A 571 -1.78 -4.71 -23.60
N ILE A 572 -0.74 -5.44 -23.19
CA ILE A 572 -0.27 -5.43 -21.81
C ILE A 572 0.15 -4.01 -21.37
N ASP A 573 0.84 -3.25 -22.24
CA ASP A 573 1.20 -1.87 -21.93
C ASP A 573 -0.04 -0.99 -21.67
N TYR A 574 -1.08 -1.16 -22.47
CA TYR A 574 -2.35 -0.43 -22.27
C TYR A 574 -3.02 -0.81 -20.94
N ILE A 575 -3.04 -2.10 -20.59
CA ILE A 575 -3.55 -2.56 -19.29
C ILE A 575 -2.74 -1.95 -18.15
N LEU A 576 -1.41 -1.91 -18.26
CA LEU A 576 -0.54 -1.32 -17.25
C LEU A 576 -0.77 0.19 -17.09
N ASP A 577 -1.08 0.92 -18.18
CA ASP A 577 -1.46 2.33 -18.09
C ASP A 577 -2.83 2.53 -17.44
N GLU A 578 -3.82 1.68 -17.76
CA GLU A 578 -5.12 1.71 -17.08
C GLU A 578 -4.99 1.35 -15.59
N ARG A 579 -4.13 0.38 -15.25
CA ARG A 579 -3.83 0.03 -13.86
C ARG A 579 -3.12 1.16 -13.12
N ALA A 580 -2.19 1.88 -13.77
CA ALA A 580 -1.56 3.07 -13.19
C ALA A 580 -2.59 4.16 -12.88
N ARG A 581 -3.55 4.41 -13.77
CA ARG A 581 -4.64 5.36 -13.49
C ARG A 581 -5.54 4.91 -12.33
N GLU A 582 -5.82 3.62 -12.24
CA GLU A 582 -6.72 3.05 -11.22
C GLU A 582 -6.07 2.90 -9.85
N TYR A 583 -4.80 2.48 -9.81
CA TYR A 583 -4.10 2.08 -8.57
C TYR A 583 -2.88 2.94 -8.26
N PHE A 584 -2.68 4.08 -8.92
CA PHE A 584 -1.54 4.95 -8.66
C PHE A 584 -1.32 5.14 -7.15
N GLY A 585 -0.10 4.84 -6.68
CA GLY A 585 0.30 5.05 -5.30
C GLY A 585 -0.38 4.13 -4.27
N GLU A 586 -0.94 2.99 -4.67
CA GLU A 586 -1.56 2.02 -3.74
C GLU A 586 -0.63 0.87 -3.35
N GLY A 587 0.66 0.95 -3.65
CA GLY A 587 1.64 -0.06 -3.26
C GLY A 587 1.57 -1.35 -4.10
N VAL A 588 1.21 -1.25 -5.39
CA VAL A 588 1.10 -2.41 -6.27
C VAL A 588 2.00 -2.33 -7.51
N ARG A 589 2.57 -1.15 -7.80
CA ARG A 589 3.18 -0.90 -9.11
C ARG A 589 4.38 -1.78 -9.39
N TRP A 590 5.30 -1.93 -8.45
CA TRP A 590 6.46 -2.78 -8.66
C TRP A 590 6.09 -4.24 -8.93
N LEU A 591 5.09 -4.77 -8.21
CA LEU A 591 4.59 -6.15 -8.42
C LEU A 591 3.98 -6.32 -9.82
N ASP A 592 3.27 -5.33 -10.33
CA ASP A 592 2.71 -5.35 -11.69
C ASP A 592 3.81 -5.39 -12.76
N LEU A 593 4.83 -4.52 -12.62
CA LEU A 593 5.96 -4.45 -13.55
C LEU A 593 6.85 -5.70 -13.49
N ALA A 594 7.05 -6.26 -12.29
CA ALA A 594 7.80 -7.49 -12.09
C ALA A 594 7.05 -8.70 -12.69
N ARG A 595 5.75 -8.84 -12.42
CA ARG A 595 4.90 -9.93 -12.97
C ARG A 595 4.92 -9.93 -14.49
N THR A 596 4.66 -8.79 -15.11
CA THR A 596 4.60 -8.64 -16.57
C THR A 596 5.98 -8.56 -17.23
N GLN A 597 7.05 -8.57 -16.41
CA GLN A 597 8.45 -8.47 -16.85
C GLN A 597 8.74 -7.20 -17.68
N THR A 598 8.09 -6.09 -17.33
CA THR A 598 8.18 -4.81 -18.06
C THR A 598 8.92 -3.72 -17.27
N TRP A 599 9.45 -4.03 -16.10
CA TRP A 599 10.03 -3.04 -15.19
C TRP A 599 11.16 -2.23 -15.83
N GLU A 600 12.17 -2.90 -16.42
CA GLU A 600 13.25 -2.21 -17.14
C GLU A 600 12.69 -1.35 -18.28
N LYS A 601 11.82 -1.92 -19.12
CA LYS A 601 11.23 -1.24 -20.27
C LYS A 601 10.51 0.07 -19.88
N ARG A 602 9.78 0.07 -18.77
CA ARG A 602 8.91 1.18 -18.38
C ARG A 602 9.58 2.18 -17.44
N ALA A 603 10.50 1.71 -16.60
CA ALA A 603 11.05 2.51 -15.51
C ALA A 603 12.52 2.91 -15.67
N ALA A 604 13.23 2.42 -16.69
CA ALA A 604 14.68 2.70 -16.86
C ALA A 604 14.98 4.18 -17.11
N LYS A 605 14.01 4.97 -17.51
CA LYS A 605 14.17 6.41 -17.76
C LYS A 605 12.97 7.18 -17.20
N TYR A 606 13.23 8.31 -16.55
CA TYR A 606 12.20 9.21 -16.07
C TYR A 606 12.69 10.67 -16.07
N THR A 607 11.75 11.60 -16.00
CA THR A 607 12.01 13.04 -16.00
C THR A 607 11.47 13.67 -14.71
N ILE A 608 12.24 14.58 -14.09
CA ILE A 608 11.82 15.39 -12.95
C ILE A 608 12.76 16.60 -12.81
N CYS A 609 12.26 17.72 -12.27
CA CYS A 609 13.12 18.85 -11.90
C CYS A 609 13.88 18.58 -10.58
N GLY A 610 14.79 19.48 -10.22
CA GLY A 610 15.69 19.33 -9.08
C GLY A 610 15.03 19.42 -7.71
N SER A 611 15.86 19.70 -6.70
CA SER A 611 15.46 19.73 -5.28
C SER A 611 15.43 21.15 -4.69
N ASP A 612 15.48 22.17 -5.52
CA ASP A 612 15.32 23.57 -5.14
C ASP A 612 13.92 24.04 -5.56
N TYR A 613 13.25 24.84 -4.72
CA TYR A 613 11.93 25.39 -5.03
C TYR A 613 11.89 26.27 -6.28
N ASN A 614 13.04 26.84 -6.67
CA ASN A 614 13.17 27.67 -7.88
C ASN A 614 13.67 26.88 -9.09
N ASP A 615 13.98 25.59 -8.95
CA ASP A 615 14.44 24.74 -10.06
C ASP A 615 13.27 24.03 -10.71
N HIS A 616 12.77 24.63 -11.77
CA HIS A 616 11.72 24.07 -12.64
C HIS A 616 12.29 23.61 -13.99
N THR A 617 13.58 23.27 -14.04
CA THR A 617 14.24 22.78 -15.25
C THR A 617 14.19 21.25 -15.27
N PRO A 618 13.49 20.63 -16.24
CA PRO A 618 13.41 19.18 -16.34
C PRO A 618 14.78 18.54 -16.56
N GLN A 619 15.05 17.47 -15.83
CA GLN A 619 16.25 16.66 -15.97
C GLN A 619 15.84 15.20 -16.23
N VAL A 620 16.54 14.55 -17.14
CA VAL A 620 16.33 13.14 -17.46
C VAL A 620 17.28 12.29 -16.62
N TYR A 621 16.70 11.32 -15.93
CA TYR A 621 17.43 10.35 -15.11
C TYR A 621 17.33 8.96 -15.72
N HIS A 622 18.38 8.16 -15.51
CA HIS A 622 18.43 6.77 -15.94
C HIS A 622 18.60 5.87 -14.72
N ARG A 623 17.89 4.74 -14.72
CA ARG A 623 18.00 3.68 -13.73
C ARG A 623 18.71 2.48 -14.32
N THR A 624 19.54 1.84 -13.52
CA THR A 624 20.13 0.54 -13.87
C THR A 624 19.26 -0.55 -13.31
N ILE A 625 18.46 -1.16 -14.16
CA ILE A 625 17.58 -2.28 -13.82
C ILE A 625 18.05 -3.51 -14.59
N THR A 626 18.56 -4.51 -13.87
CA THR A 626 18.97 -5.79 -14.48
C THR A 626 17.91 -6.85 -14.23
N LYS A 627 17.95 -7.93 -15.02
CA LYS A 627 16.98 -9.05 -14.88
C LYS A 627 17.02 -9.70 -13.50
N ASP A 628 18.21 -9.79 -12.88
CA ASP A 628 18.37 -10.39 -11.55
C ASP A 628 17.69 -9.56 -10.44
N MET A 629 17.52 -8.25 -10.65
CA MET A 629 16.88 -7.34 -9.69
C MET A 629 15.36 -7.50 -9.60
N TYR A 630 14.75 -8.29 -10.49
CA TYR A 630 13.32 -8.64 -10.41
C TYR A 630 13.00 -9.50 -9.18
N LEU A 631 14.01 -9.98 -8.47
CA LEU A 631 13.88 -10.54 -7.13
C LEU A 631 14.56 -9.58 -6.15
N ARG A 632 13.90 -9.24 -5.06
CA ARG A 632 14.46 -8.39 -3.99
C ARG A 632 15.48 -9.16 -3.16
N PRO A 633 16.43 -8.47 -2.51
CA PRO A 633 17.41 -9.15 -1.65
C PRO A 633 16.74 -9.80 -0.45
N ILE A 634 17.23 -10.99 -0.08
CA ILE A 634 16.89 -11.59 1.22
C ILE A 634 17.43 -10.66 2.31
N PRO A 635 16.61 -10.30 3.32
CA PRO A 635 17.01 -9.35 4.34
C PRO A 635 18.25 -9.79 5.13
N GLN A 636 19.13 -8.84 5.45
CA GLN A 636 20.35 -9.12 6.18
C GLN A 636 20.10 -9.80 7.52
N GLY A 637 19.04 -9.39 8.25
CA GLY A 637 18.67 -10.01 9.51
C GLY A 637 18.36 -11.51 9.39
N GLN A 638 17.79 -11.95 8.27
CA GLN A 638 17.61 -13.39 8.00
C GLN A 638 18.96 -14.08 7.84
N LEU A 639 19.84 -13.53 6.99
CA LEU A 639 21.16 -14.12 6.73
C LEU A 639 22.00 -14.21 8.00
N ASP A 640 21.97 -13.18 8.85
CA ASP A 640 22.71 -13.14 10.11
C ASP A 640 22.19 -14.20 11.11
N GLY A 641 20.88 -14.45 11.10
CA GLY A 641 20.24 -15.43 11.98
C GLY A 641 20.55 -16.89 11.63
N LEU A 642 20.98 -17.18 10.38
CA LEU A 642 21.21 -18.55 9.91
C LEU A 642 22.54 -19.14 10.41
N GLU A 643 22.53 -20.40 10.86
CA GLU A 643 23.72 -21.20 11.13
C GLU A 643 24.24 -21.84 9.83
N MET A 644 24.90 -21.01 9.03
CA MET A 644 25.47 -21.34 7.75
C MET A 644 26.85 -20.73 7.62
N THR A 645 27.71 -21.32 6.81
CA THR A 645 28.99 -20.72 6.38
C THR A 645 28.74 -19.44 5.55
N ALA A 646 29.75 -18.62 5.40
CA ALA A 646 29.62 -17.40 4.57
C ALA A 646 29.26 -17.72 3.10
N GLU A 647 29.78 -18.84 2.57
CA GLU A 647 29.46 -19.31 1.23
C GLU A 647 27.99 -19.76 1.10
N GLU A 648 27.48 -20.52 2.08
CA GLU A 648 26.08 -20.94 2.10
C GLU A 648 25.14 -19.74 2.21
N LYS A 649 25.46 -18.74 3.05
CA LYS A 649 24.69 -17.48 3.15
C LYS A 649 24.69 -16.69 1.84
N ALA A 650 25.86 -16.62 1.16
CA ALA A 650 25.94 -16.01 -0.16
C ALA A 650 25.07 -16.78 -1.17
N ASN A 651 25.06 -18.10 -1.10
CA ASN A 651 24.20 -18.94 -1.95
C ASN A 651 22.72 -18.87 -1.56
N TYR A 652 22.40 -18.56 -0.32
CA TYR A 652 21.02 -18.34 0.11
C TYR A 652 20.45 -17.01 -0.42
N GLN A 653 21.31 -16.00 -0.64
CA GLN A 653 20.95 -14.69 -1.17
C GLN A 653 20.56 -14.75 -2.65
N ASN A 654 19.67 -13.85 -3.09
CA ASN A 654 19.35 -13.68 -4.50
C ASN A 654 20.57 -13.14 -5.29
N PRO A 655 20.77 -13.62 -6.55
CA PRO A 655 22.03 -13.41 -7.26
C PRO A 655 22.50 -11.96 -7.43
N ALA A 656 21.57 -11.02 -7.65
CA ALA A 656 21.89 -9.60 -7.79
C ALA A 656 22.55 -8.96 -6.53
N TYR A 657 22.49 -9.63 -5.37
CA TYR A 657 22.86 -9.04 -4.08
C TYR A 657 23.88 -9.89 -3.29
N ARG A 658 24.59 -10.78 -3.96
CA ARG A 658 25.66 -11.62 -3.40
C ARG A 658 26.94 -10.86 -3.11
#